data_efc66aeecddd6b592968de5e61c54f4f
#
_entry.id   efc66aeecddd6b592968de5e61c54f4f
#
_cell.length_a   1.000
_cell.length_b   1.000
_cell.length_c   1.000
_cell.angle_alpha   90.00
_cell.angle_beta   90.00
_cell.angle_gamma   90.00
#
_symmetry.space_group_name_H-M   'P 1'
#
loop_
_entity.id
_entity.type
_entity.pdbx_description
1 polymer ?
#
loop_
_entity_poly.entity_id
_entity_poly.type
_entity_poly.pdbx_seq_one_letter_code
_entity_poly.pdbx_strand_id
1 'polypeptide(L)'
;MTMSRTAFYAMWTCMVLLGWAGNSSAEETVLPQGDARASIASRHFPDRVHEFVWRNWNAVEPAKLAKILGASTEDVTAVAESMGLPPPDAVFPEMKTRGYISLIRRNWHLLPYPQLLELLEMTPQRLAFTLREDDFLWVKLGRVKPQCEPLSYQAPDEAARSRAAEIRRVVEEYFGEEIRRPSEPRFDFVRQLSAPLASSPPALGEDQPVSLRFVYSYVAVYGDPLSTPELNPYPDGYLQRLSAVGVNGVWLHAVLRDLAPGGTTFPEFGAGHERRLANLAALVERAKKYGIGVYLYMNEPRAMPAAFFKNRPEMGGVREEQFTALCTSFPAVRQWMGDALTHVFRQVPDLAGIYAITASENLTNCASHGDWRSCERCKRRTDAEILAEVVSVLEEGVHRGNPKANVVVSDWGWRGHGDAPDIIARLPKPVWLMSVSEWDLPIQRGGIQTKVGEYSISSVGPGPRSVRHWQAARQAGLKTAAEIQFNNTCEIASLPYLPVMDLVAEHIHNLAPSKLDGMLIGWTMGGYPSPNFQFAQRLNRTPAPEVDTVLDGLARERFGPEGAPHARKAWTLMSDAYRQYPFHISVVYTSPVQWGPANPLYPTKTGYSATMWGIPYDDLNGWRGPYPPEVFAAQFEKMAEGWRPGIAELQLAVAKTPPDRRHEAEADLRLARAAAMHFQAVANQTRFVLARDAIANPASAPSPEERDRLRAEIKRCLESEIDLARRLFRLSQEDSRIGFEPSSQYFYLPLDLVEKVLNCRWLLEHVEE
;
A
#
# COMPACT_ATOMS: atom_id res chain seq x y z
N MET A 1 21.86 22.83 -13.28
CA MET A 1 22.78 21.70 -13.48
C MET A 1 21.93 20.48 -13.74
N THR A 2 21.89 20.07 -14.99
CA THR A 2 21.09 18.94 -15.49
C THR A 2 21.68 17.63 -14.98
N MET A 3 21.05 17.01 -13.98
CA MET A 3 21.31 15.61 -13.67
C MET A 3 20.72 14.75 -14.78
N SER A 4 21.56 13.97 -15.38
CA SER A 4 21.28 13.07 -16.49
C SER A 4 20.15 12.09 -16.14
N ARG A 5 19.22 11.90 -17.07
CA ARG A 5 18.11 10.94 -17.08
C ARG A 5 18.53 9.49 -16.78
N THR A 6 19.81 9.19 -16.82
CA THR A 6 20.43 7.89 -16.58
C THR A 6 20.47 7.48 -15.09
N ALA A 7 20.39 8.42 -14.16
CA ALA A 7 20.56 8.10 -12.74
C ALA A 7 19.32 7.44 -12.08
N PHE A 8 18.12 7.68 -12.61
CA PHE A 8 16.89 7.06 -12.07
C PHE A 8 16.71 5.62 -12.57
N TYR A 9 17.18 5.34 -13.80
CA TYR A 9 17.21 3.98 -14.36
C TYR A 9 18.51 3.21 -14.03
N ALA A 10 19.63 3.90 -13.76
CA ALA A 10 20.91 3.26 -13.48
C ALA A 10 21.04 2.61 -12.08
N MET A 11 20.08 2.84 -11.18
CA MET A 11 19.95 2.02 -9.96
C MET A 11 19.39 0.61 -10.26
N TRP A 12 19.04 0.33 -11.51
CA TRP A 12 18.32 -0.84 -12.00
C TRP A 12 19.08 -1.71 -13.01
N THR A 13 20.25 -1.31 -13.47
CA THR A 13 20.98 -2.03 -14.52
C THR A 13 22.43 -2.30 -14.10
N CYS A 14 22.67 -3.38 -13.38
CA CYS A 14 23.93 -4.10 -13.40
C CYS A 14 23.78 -5.55 -12.98
N MET A 15 24.28 -6.44 -13.85
CA MET A 15 24.49 -7.90 -13.72
C MET A 15 23.22 -8.76 -13.94
N VAL A 16 23.23 -9.67 -14.90
CA VAL A 16 24.03 -10.89 -15.06
C VAL A 16 23.83 -11.49 -16.46
N LEU A 17 24.91 -11.80 -17.15
CA LEU A 17 24.98 -12.82 -18.20
C LEU A 17 25.57 -14.07 -17.57
N LEU A 18 24.84 -15.18 -17.53
CA LEU A 18 25.40 -16.54 -17.65
C LEU A 18 24.22 -17.53 -17.87
N GLY A 19 24.41 -18.37 -18.87
CA GLY A 19 23.38 -19.21 -19.46
C GLY A 19 23.09 -20.49 -18.69
N TRP A 20 21.95 -21.05 -19.03
CA TRP A 20 21.67 -22.49 -18.89
C TRP A 20 20.83 -22.97 -20.08
N ALA A 21 21.35 -23.99 -20.76
CA ALA A 21 20.63 -24.78 -21.76
C ALA A 21 20.14 -26.06 -21.08
N GLY A 22 18.94 -26.50 -21.35
CA GLY A 22 18.47 -27.85 -20.97
C GLY A 22 16.96 -28.07 -20.97
N ASN A 23 16.47 -28.69 -22.01
CA ASN A 23 15.36 -29.60 -22.25
C ASN A 23 14.00 -29.49 -21.52
N SER A 24 13.01 -29.60 -22.39
CA SER A 24 11.55 -29.59 -22.22
C SER A 24 11.00 -30.74 -21.37
N SER A 25 10.11 -30.42 -20.44
CA SER A 25 8.85 -31.14 -20.17
C SER A 25 8.00 -30.29 -19.21
N ALA A 26 6.67 -30.21 -19.43
CA ALA A 26 5.64 -29.55 -18.63
C ALA A 26 6.08 -28.21 -18.00
N GLU A 27 5.46 -27.11 -18.38
CA GLU A 27 5.79 -25.77 -17.85
C GLU A 27 5.76 -25.78 -16.31
N GLU A 28 6.90 -26.03 -15.71
CA GLU A 28 7.12 -25.79 -14.30
C GLU A 28 6.99 -24.28 -14.10
N THR A 29 5.96 -23.84 -13.42
CA THR A 29 5.81 -22.43 -13.06
C THR A 29 6.95 -22.08 -12.12
N VAL A 30 8.00 -21.46 -12.66
CA VAL A 30 9.17 -21.08 -11.90
C VAL A 30 8.80 -19.87 -11.04
N LEU A 31 8.76 -20.08 -9.73
CA LEU A 31 8.64 -18.99 -8.76
C LEU A 31 9.86 -18.07 -8.85
N PRO A 32 9.68 -16.73 -8.80
CA PRO A 32 10.80 -15.81 -8.94
C PRO A 32 11.77 -15.91 -7.76
N GLN A 33 13.06 -15.91 -8.02
CA GLN A 33 14.11 -16.02 -7.00
C GLN A 33 14.84 -14.69 -6.77
N GLY A 34 15.16 -13.95 -7.82
CA GLY A 34 16.06 -12.81 -7.76
C GLY A 34 17.50 -13.22 -7.48
N ASP A 35 18.28 -12.29 -6.92
CA ASP A 35 19.66 -12.56 -6.50
C ASP A 35 19.71 -13.52 -5.31
N ALA A 36 20.74 -14.38 -5.27
CA ALA A 36 20.96 -15.28 -4.14
C ALA A 36 21.54 -14.51 -2.95
N ARG A 37 20.68 -14.21 -1.97
CA ARG A 37 21.07 -13.54 -0.71
C ARG A 37 20.70 -14.40 0.51
N ALA A 38 21.55 -14.40 1.53
CA ALA A 38 21.27 -15.08 2.78
C ALA A 38 20.10 -14.39 3.52
N SER A 39 19.28 -15.17 4.22
CA SER A 39 18.25 -14.64 5.11
C SER A 39 18.86 -13.87 6.28
N ILE A 40 18.11 -12.91 6.82
CA ILE A 40 18.50 -12.17 8.02
C ILE A 40 18.15 -13.00 9.25
N ALA A 41 19.09 -13.16 10.17
CA ALA A 41 18.88 -13.83 11.45
C ALA A 41 18.39 -12.85 12.50
N SER A 42 17.35 -13.23 13.24
CA SER A 42 16.80 -12.45 14.36
C SER A 42 17.46 -12.92 15.67
N ARG A 43 18.60 -12.27 16.01
CA ARG A 43 19.47 -12.67 17.13
C ARG A 43 18.81 -12.63 18.52
N HIS A 44 17.69 -11.95 18.65
CA HIS A 44 16.92 -11.89 19.90
C HIS A 44 16.10 -13.15 20.16
N PHE A 45 15.90 -14.02 19.17
CA PHE A 45 15.31 -15.35 19.37
C PHE A 45 16.40 -16.42 19.60
N PRO A 46 16.05 -17.54 20.28
CA PRO A 46 16.98 -18.67 20.46
C PRO A 46 17.45 -19.26 19.13
N ASP A 47 16.51 -19.47 18.22
CA ASP A 47 16.69 -20.05 16.90
C ASP A 47 15.53 -19.69 15.98
N ARG A 48 15.60 -20.14 14.72
CA ARG A 48 14.58 -19.87 13.70
C ARG A 48 13.25 -20.59 13.96
N VAL A 49 13.21 -21.68 14.73
CA VAL A 49 11.97 -22.37 15.08
C VAL A 49 11.18 -21.53 16.09
N HIS A 50 11.85 -20.98 17.11
CA HIS A 50 11.23 -20.05 18.06
C HIS A 50 10.72 -18.78 17.36
N GLU A 51 11.51 -18.19 16.44
CA GLU A 51 11.11 -17.05 15.62
C GLU A 51 9.88 -17.38 14.78
N PHE A 52 9.85 -18.54 14.10
CA PHE A 52 8.74 -18.97 13.27
C PHE A 52 7.46 -19.19 14.09
N VAL A 53 7.54 -19.83 15.24
CA VAL A 53 6.40 -20.02 16.15
C VAL A 53 5.89 -18.66 16.63
N TRP A 54 6.78 -17.76 17.09
CA TRP A 54 6.41 -16.42 17.54
C TRP A 54 5.66 -15.63 16.48
N ARG A 55 6.24 -15.49 15.29
CA ARG A 55 5.71 -14.66 14.20
C ARG A 55 4.41 -15.18 13.61
N ASN A 56 4.10 -16.45 13.76
CA ASN A 56 2.86 -17.04 13.25
C ASN A 56 1.81 -17.34 14.33
N TRP A 57 2.15 -17.11 15.62
CA TRP A 57 1.22 -17.32 16.73
C TRP A 57 0.00 -16.39 16.59
N ASN A 58 -1.21 -16.92 16.83
CA ASN A 58 -2.49 -16.22 16.61
C ASN A 58 -2.82 -15.85 15.15
N ALA A 59 -1.91 -16.08 14.20
CA ALA A 59 -2.14 -15.87 12.78
C ALA A 59 -2.37 -17.17 12.00
N VAL A 60 -1.83 -18.27 12.52
CA VAL A 60 -1.91 -19.61 11.94
C VAL A 60 -2.22 -20.61 13.05
N GLU A 61 -3.03 -21.62 12.75
CA GLU A 61 -3.38 -22.67 13.71
C GLU A 61 -2.13 -23.46 14.15
N PRO A 62 -1.93 -23.75 15.45
CA PRO A 62 -0.75 -24.47 15.95
C PRO A 62 -0.52 -25.82 15.27
N ALA A 63 -1.58 -26.55 14.95
CA ALA A 63 -1.49 -27.82 14.22
C ALA A 63 -0.85 -27.66 12.82
N LYS A 64 -1.09 -26.54 12.16
CA LYS A 64 -0.47 -26.23 10.86
C LYS A 64 1.01 -25.88 11.01
N LEU A 65 1.37 -25.11 12.04
CA LEU A 65 2.78 -24.83 12.37
C LEU A 65 3.54 -26.13 12.66
N ALA A 66 2.94 -27.02 13.45
CA ALA A 66 3.48 -28.34 13.78
C ALA A 66 3.74 -29.18 12.53
N LYS A 67 2.76 -29.20 11.60
CA LYS A 67 2.91 -29.92 10.32
C LYS A 67 4.11 -29.42 9.51
N ILE A 68 4.29 -28.09 9.38
CA ILE A 68 5.40 -27.47 8.63
C ILE A 68 6.75 -27.81 9.24
N LEU A 69 6.81 -27.88 10.58
CA LEU A 69 8.02 -28.18 11.33
C LEU A 69 8.31 -29.69 11.44
N GLY A 70 7.37 -30.56 11.07
CA GLY A 70 7.46 -31.99 11.32
C GLY A 70 7.44 -32.34 12.83
N ALA A 71 6.66 -31.59 13.62
CA ALA A 71 6.52 -31.67 15.05
C ALA A 71 5.11 -32.07 15.49
N SER A 72 4.90 -32.32 16.78
CA SER A 72 3.55 -32.40 17.37
C SER A 72 3.01 -30.98 17.69
N THR A 73 1.70 -30.88 17.86
CA THR A 73 1.07 -29.61 18.31
C THR A 73 1.53 -29.25 19.73
N GLU A 74 1.75 -30.23 20.55
CA GLU A 74 2.26 -30.11 21.92
C GLU A 74 3.67 -29.52 21.93
N ASP A 75 4.57 -29.95 21.02
CA ASP A 75 5.92 -29.39 20.90
C ASP A 75 5.88 -27.89 20.52
N VAL A 76 5.06 -27.55 19.54
CA VAL A 76 4.89 -26.15 19.10
C VAL A 76 4.30 -25.27 20.22
N THR A 77 3.33 -25.80 20.94
CA THR A 77 2.74 -25.12 22.11
C THR A 77 3.75 -24.92 23.22
N ALA A 78 4.56 -25.93 23.50
CA ALA A 78 5.64 -25.86 24.51
C ALA A 78 6.69 -24.80 24.13
N VAL A 79 7.05 -24.68 22.84
CA VAL A 79 7.95 -23.63 22.35
C VAL A 79 7.32 -22.24 22.58
N ALA A 80 6.04 -22.05 22.25
CA ALA A 80 5.33 -20.79 22.48
C ALA A 80 5.27 -20.41 23.96
N GLU A 81 4.86 -21.36 24.82
CA GLU A 81 4.78 -21.18 26.27
C GLU A 81 6.14 -20.88 26.90
N SER A 82 7.22 -21.50 26.40
CA SER A 82 8.59 -21.24 26.90
C SER A 82 8.99 -19.78 26.76
N MET A 83 8.47 -19.07 25.73
CA MET A 83 8.69 -17.64 25.48
C MET A 83 7.64 -16.74 26.16
N GLY A 84 6.67 -17.29 26.89
CA GLY A 84 5.64 -16.50 27.59
C GLY A 84 4.45 -16.11 26.72
N LEU A 85 4.27 -16.70 25.55
CA LEU A 85 3.07 -16.51 24.76
C LEU A 85 1.85 -17.14 25.47
N PRO A 86 0.69 -16.47 25.48
CA PRO A 86 -0.53 -17.05 25.99
C PRO A 86 -1.01 -18.21 25.11
N PRO A 87 -1.94 -19.05 25.60
CA PRO A 87 -2.61 -20.01 24.73
C PRO A 87 -3.12 -19.33 23.46
N PRO A 88 -3.09 -20.02 22.30
CA PRO A 88 -3.46 -19.38 21.04
C PRO A 88 -4.96 -19.05 21.03
N ASP A 89 -5.29 -17.86 20.59
CA ASP A 89 -6.65 -17.52 20.21
C ASP A 89 -7.05 -18.32 18.96
N ALA A 90 -8.35 -18.60 18.79
CA ALA A 90 -8.85 -19.16 17.55
C ALA A 90 -8.52 -18.23 16.38
N VAL A 91 -7.88 -18.76 15.36
CA VAL A 91 -7.57 -17.96 14.16
C VAL A 91 -8.87 -17.58 13.43
N PHE A 92 -9.12 -16.30 13.32
CA PHE A 92 -10.32 -15.79 12.68
C PHE A 92 -10.43 -16.19 11.20
N PRO A 93 -11.63 -16.48 10.69
CA PRO A 93 -11.83 -16.86 9.29
C PRO A 93 -11.23 -15.85 8.31
N GLU A 94 -11.34 -14.56 8.60
CA GLU A 94 -10.81 -13.47 7.77
C GLU A 94 -9.27 -13.51 7.71
N MET A 95 -8.59 -13.86 8.78
CA MET A 95 -7.14 -14.03 8.76
C MET A 95 -6.71 -15.20 7.87
N LYS A 96 -7.45 -16.30 7.90
CA LYS A 96 -7.21 -17.48 7.05
C LYS A 96 -7.42 -17.19 5.56
N THR A 97 -8.46 -16.43 5.22
CA THR A 97 -8.88 -16.18 3.84
C THR A 97 -8.24 -14.93 3.23
N ARG A 98 -7.91 -13.92 4.02
CA ARG A 98 -7.44 -12.60 3.57
C ARG A 98 -5.99 -12.30 3.96
N GLY A 99 -5.43 -12.93 5.00
CA GLY A 99 -4.14 -12.58 5.61
C GLY A 99 -2.89 -13.06 4.88
N TYR A 100 -2.99 -13.56 3.66
CA TYR A 100 -1.88 -14.25 2.97
C TYR A 100 -0.67 -13.34 2.68
N ILE A 101 -0.86 -12.07 2.34
CA ILE A 101 0.27 -11.13 2.12
C ILE A 101 1.01 -10.87 3.44
N SER A 102 0.27 -10.71 4.53
CA SER A 102 0.88 -10.59 5.87
C SER A 102 1.71 -11.84 6.22
N LEU A 103 1.20 -13.05 5.94
CA LEU A 103 1.93 -14.29 6.17
C LEU A 103 3.15 -14.43 5.26
N ILE A 104 3.06 -14.04 3.97
CA ILE A 104 4.20 -14.03 3.05
C ILE A 104 5.30 -13.13 3.62
N ARG A 105 4.98 -11.90 3.99
CA ARG A 105 5.95 -10.90 4.47
C ARG A 105 6.64 -11.36 5.75
N ARG A 106 5.90 -11.87 6.72
CA ARG A 106 6.40 -12.36 8.02
C ARG A 106 7.36 -13.54 7.88
N ASN A 107 7.14 -14.39 6.88
CA ASN A 107 7.92 -15.61 6.65
C ASN A 107 8.92 -15.50 5.50
N TRP A 108 9.10 -14.30 4.92
CA TRP A 108 9.92 -14.10 3.73
C TRP A 108 11.39 -14.46 3.93
N HIS A 109 11.94 -14.16 5.13
CA HIS A 109 13.28 -14.51 5.56
C HIS A 109 13.36 -15.83 6.37
N LEU A 110 12.24 -16.49 6.62
CA LEU A 110 12.18 -17.70 7.45
C LEU A 110 12.03 -18.98 6.64
N LEU A 111 11.15 -19.01 5.64
CA LEU A 111 10.75 -20.21 4.95
C LEU A 111 11.24 -20.24 3.50
N PRO A 112 11.76 -21.39 3.00
CA PRO A 112 11.91 -21.61 1.56
C PRO A 112 10.52 -21.75 0.91
N TYR A 113 10.44 -21.62 -0.42
CA TYR A 113 9.17 -21.70 -1.14
C TYR A 113 8.33 -22.95 -0.84
N PRO A 114 8.87 -24.17 -0.76
CA PRO A 114 8.05 -25.34 -0.45
C PRO A 114 7.27 -25.22 0.86
N GLN A 115 7.92 -24.78 1.95
CA GLN A 115 7.27 -24.58 3.24
C GLN A 115 6.34 -23.35 3.25
N LEU A 116 6.68 -22.30 2.50
CA LEU A 116 5.81 -21.13 2.33
C LEU A 116 4.53 -21.51 1.59
N LEU A 117 4.59 -22.32 0.53
CA LEU A 117 3.43 -22.86 -0.18
C LEU A 117 2.54 -23.70 0.74
N GLU A 118 3.15 -24.52 1.60
CA GLU A 118 2.41 -25.30 2.59
C GLU A 118 1.74 -24.42 3.64
N LEU A 119 2.44 -23.38 4.15
CA LEU A 119 1.88 -22.41 5.09
C LEU A 119 0.65 -21.69 4.50
N LEU A 120 0.72 -21.28 3.23
CA LEU A 120 -0.31 -20.53 2.55
C LEU A 120 -1.42 -21.41 1.95
N GLU A 121 -1.22 -22.74 1.88
CA GLU A 121 -2.10 -23.67 1.12
C GLU A 121 -2.29 -23.23 -0.33
N MET A 122 -1.23 -22.72 -0.94
CA MET A 122 -1.23 -22.25 -2.32
C MET A 122 -0.48 -23.17 -3.26
N THR A 123 -0.95 -23.25 -4.53
CA THR A 123 -0.14 -23.85 -5.58
C THR A 123 0.97 -22.89 -6.03
N PRO A 124 2.06 -23.39 -6.64
CA PRO A 124 3.11 -22.54 -7.21
C PRO A 124 2.55 -21.50 -8.20
N GLN A 125 1.57 -21.90 -9.02
CA GLN A 125 0.90 -21.02 -10.00
C GLN A 125 0.16 -19.88 -9.29
N ARG A 126 -0.57 -20.19 -8.20
CA ARG A 126 -1.29 -19.16 -7.43
C ARG A 126 -0.32 -18.19 -6.76
N LEU A 127 0.76 -18.68 -6.15
CA LEU A 127 1.77 -17.81 -5.52
C LEU A 127 2.47 -16.95 -6.57
N ALA A 128 2.83 -17.50 -7.74
CA ALA A 128 3.44 -16.72 -8.82
C ALA A 128 2.50 -15.61 -9.33
N PHE A 129 1.20 -15.89 -9.44
CA PHE A 129 0.17 -14.87 -9.76
C PHE A 129 0.12 -13.81 -8.67
N THR A 130 0.00 -14.19 -7.40
CA THR A 130 -0.03 -13.29 -6.24
C THR A 130 1.19 -12.37 -6.21
N LEU A 131 2.40 -12.91 -6.35
CA LEU A 131 3.63 -12.12 -6.36
C LEU A 131 3.65 -11.07 -7.48
N ARG A 132 3.03 -11.36 -8.61
CA ARG A 132 3.01 -10.46 -9.77
C ARG A 132 1.83 -9.48 -9.77
N GLU A 133 0.61 -9.95 -9.46
CA GLU A 133 -0.62 -9.22 -9.72
C GLU A 133 -1.23 -8.58 -8.45
N ASP A 134 -0.81 -8.99 -7.24
CA ASP A 134 -1.28 -8.38 -6.01
C ASP A 134 -0.52 -7.11 -5.69
N ASP A 135 -0.82 -6.05 -6.43
CA ASP A 135 -0.26 -4.70 -6.29
C ASP A 135 1.27 -4.70 -6.14
N PHE A 136 1.94 -5.36 -7.12
CA PHE A 136 3.40 -5.42 -7.20
C PHE A 136 4.09 -6.06 -5.99
N LEU A 137 3.48 -7.07 -5.40
CA LEU A 137 4.02 -7.72 -4.20
C LEU A 137 5.48 -8.17 -4.35
N TRP A 138 5.87 -8.67 -5.53
CA TRP A 138 7.28 -9.04 -5.80
C TRP A 138 8.22 -7.85 -5.68
N VAL A 139 7.81 -6.66 -6.15
CA VAL A 139 8.56 -5.40 -6.00
C VAL A 139 8.61 -5.00 -4.52
N LYS A 140 7.48 -5.08 -3.82
CA LYS A 140 7.39 -4.80 -2.37
C LYS A 140 8.26 -5.72 -1.51
N LEU A 141 8.56 -6.93 -1.99
CA LEU A 141 9.48 -7.88 -1.37
C LEU A 141 10.93 -7.73 -1.86
N GLY A 142 11.25 -6.67 -2.62
CA GLY A 142 12.60 -6.33 -3.06
C GLY A 142 13.09 -7.12 -4.26
N ARG A 143 12.23 -7.85 -4.96
CA ARG A 143 12.57 -8.74 -6.10
C ARG A 143 13.61 -9.80 -5.74
N VAL A 144 13.69 -10.17 -4.47
CA VAL A 144 14.63 -11.15 -3.95
C VAL A 144 13.88 -12.11 -3.02
N LYS A 145 14.02 -13.41 -3.25
CA LYS A 145 13.65 -14.41 -2.25
C LYS A 145 14.90 -14.79 -1.47
N PRO A 146 15.00 -14.43 -0.17
CA PRO A 146 16.14 -14.81 0.64
C PRO A 146 16.33 -16.33 0.67
N GLN A 147 17.57 -16.77 0.66
CA GLN A 147 17.90 -18.17 0.80
C GLN A 147 17.63 -18.60 2.25
N CYS A 148 16.67 -19.47 2.42
CA CYS A 148 16.28 -20.01 3.71
C CYS A 148 16.43 -21.53 3.66
N GLU A 149 17.16 -22.09 4.62
CA GLU A 149 17.15 -23.55 4.83
C GLU A 149 15.77 -23.99 5.33
N PRO A 150 15.30 -25.18 4.97
CA PRO A 150 14.06 -25.72 5.51
C PRO A 150 14.08 -25.72 7.05
N LEU A 151 12.95 -25.36 7.66
CA LEU A 151 12.77 -25.48 9.09
C LEU A 151 12.30 -26.89 9.44
N SER A 152 12.91 -27.46 10.48
CA SER A 152 12.45 -28.70 11.10
C SER A 152 12.59 -28.57 12.61
N TYR A 153 11.60 -29.09 13.32
CA TYR A 153 11.65 -29.12 14.80
C TYR A 153 12.80 -30.00 15.30
N GLN A 154 13.48 -29.47 16.29
CA GLN A 154 14.41 -30.20 17.14
C GLN A 154 14.13 -29.79 18.59
N ALA A 155 14.21 -30.74 19.51
CA ALA A 155 14.03 -30.40 20.92
C ALA A 155 15.03 -29.32 21.34
N PRO A 156 14.59 -28.21 21.96
CA PRO A 156 15.47 -27.12 22.36
C PRO A 156 16.60 -27.59 23.25
N ASP A 157 17.82 -27.18 22.95
CA ASP A 157 18.99 -27.41 23.84
C ASP A 157 18.95 -26.51 25.08
N GLU A 158 19.96 -26.56 25.93
CA GLU A 158 20.01 -25.77 27.16
C GLU A 158 20.12 -24.27 26.87
N ALA A 159 20.88 -23.88 25.84
CA ALA A 159 21.03 -22.48 25.45
C ALA A 159 19.70 -21.89 24.91
N ALA A 160 19.01 -22.65 24.06
CA ALA A 160 17.70 -22.25 23.54
C ALA A 160 16.66 -22.15 24.67
N ARG A 161 16.62 -23.09 25.62
CA ARG A 161 15.73 -23.01 26.80
C ARG A 161 16.04 -21.79 27.69
N SER A 162 17.33 -21.52 27.93
CA SER A 162 17.75 -20.37 28.72
C SER A 162 17.30 -19.05 28.07
N ARG A 163 17.52 -18.92 26.76
CA ARG A 163 17.12 -17.72 26.02
C ARG A 163 15.59 -17.56 25.91
N ALA A 164 14.86 -18.65 25.73
CA ALA A 164 13.39 -18.63 25.77
C ALA A 164 12.85 -18.18 27.13
N ALA A 165 13.47 -18.62 28.23
CA ALA A 165 13.11 -18.15 29.58
C ALA A 165 13.43 -16.67 29.81
N GLU A 166 14.48 -16.15 29.20
CA GLU A 166 14.76 -14.69 29.21
C GLU A 166 13.70 -13.91 28.46
N ILE A 167 13.31 -14.37 27.26
CA ILE A 167 12.20 -13.78 26.48
C ILE A 167 10.93 -13.76 27.35
N ARG A 168 10.59 -14.86 27.98
CA ARG A 168 9.43 -14.95 28.88
C ARG A 168 9.48 -13.91 29.98
N ARG A 169 10.64 -13.72 30.63
CA ARG A 169 10.81 -12.67 31.67
C ARG A 169 10.58 -11.27 31.12
N VAL A 170 11.08 -10.96 29.93
CA VAL A 170 10.85 -9.67 29.27
C VAL A 170 9.36 -9.48 28.95
N VAL A 171 8.69 -10.52 28.42
CA VAL A 171 7.25 -10.47 28.16
C VAL A 171 6.45 -10.21 29.44
N GLU A 172 6.77 -10.91 30.53
CA GLU A 172 6.14 -10.73 31.85
C GLU A 172 6.40 -9.34 32.42
N GLU A 173 7.63 -8.81 32.33
CA GLU A 173 8.04 -7.49 32.80
C GLU A 173 7.31 -6.36 32.09
N TYR A 174 7.24 -6.40 30.76
CA TYR A 174 6.76 -5.28 29.97
C TYR A 174 5.27 -5.33 29.62
N PHE A 175 4.67 -6.53 29.55
CA PHE A 175 3.29 -6.71 29.12
C PHE A 175 2.42 -7.39 30.18
N GLY A 176 2.96 -8.28 31.02
CA GLY A 176 2.23 -8.93 32.10
C GLY A 176 0.88 -9.50 31.66
N GLU A 177 -0.22 -9.04 32.31
CA GLU A 177 -1.57 -9.43 31.93
C GLU A 177 -2.08 -8.82 30.62
N GLU A 178 -1.42 -7.77 30.10
CA GLU A 178 -1.89 -7.10 28.88
C GLU A 178 -1.78 -8.02 27.66
N ILE A 179 -0.76 -8.89 27.57
CA ILE A 179 -0.60 -9.82 26.47
C ILE A 179 -1.68 -10.92 26.43
N ARG A 180 -2.37 -11.14 27.58
CA ARG A 180 -3.45 -12.12 27.72
C ARG A 180 -4.83 -11.52 27.50
N ARG A 181 -4.93 -10.18 27.34
CA ARG A 181 -6.21 -9.53 27.07
C ARG A 181 -6.69 -9.89 25.67
N PRO A 182 -7.99 -10.19 25.50
CA PRO A 182 -8.55 -10.39 24.18
C PRO A 182 -8.30 -9.19 23.29
N SER A 183 -7.77 -9.42 22.10
CA SER A 183 -7.62 -8.41 21.08
C SER A 183 -8.87 -8.33 20.19
N GLU A 184 -9.15 -7.14 19.64
CA GLU A 184 -10.08 -7.06 18.51
C GLU A 184 -9.59 -8.00 17.41
N PRO A 185 -10.45 -8.87 16.87
CA PRO A 185 -10.07 -9.81 15.81
C PRO A 185 -9.42 -9.11 14.61
N ARG A 186 -8.38 -9.67 14.07
CA ARG A 186 -7.79 -9.13 12.84
C ARG A 186 -8.83 -9.15 11.72
N PHE A 187 -8.90 -8.08 10.94
CA PHE A 187 -9.94 -7.83 9.93
C PHE A 187 -11.37 -7.64 10.49
N ASP A 188 -11.58 -7.39 11.79
CA ASP A 188 -12.95 -7.18 12.33
C ASP A 188 -13.67 -5.99 11.66
N PHE A 189 -12.91 -4.99 11.20
CA PHE A 189 -13.46 -3.89 10.40
C PHE A 189 -14.16 -4.38 9.10
N VAL A 190 -13.82 -5.56 8.56
CA VAL A 190 -14.54 -6.16 7.42
C VAL A 190 -15.97 -6.47 7.81
N ARG A 191 -16.16 -7.12 8.97
CA ARG A 191 -17.50 -7.41 9.53
C ARG A 191 -18.26 -6.13 9.88
N GLN A 192 -17.57 -5.17 10.55
CA GLN A 192 -18.16 -3.90 10.95
C GLN A 192 -18.65 -3.08 9.74
N LEU A 193 -17.81 -2.95 8.71
CA LEU A 193 -18.16 -2.22 7.49
C LEU A 193 -19.20 -2.96 6.63
N SER A 194 -19.22 -4.29 6.67
CA SER A 194 -20.19 -5.10 5.93
C SER A 194 -21.59 -5.08 6.54
N ALA A 195 -21.72 -4.77 7.85
CA ALA A 195 -23.01 -4.73 8.53
C ALA A 195 -23.90 -3.61 7.95
N PRO A 196 -25.17 -3.90 7.59
CA PRO A 196 -26.10 -2.91 7.07
C PRO A 196 -26.31 -1.74 8.04
N LEU A 197 -26.48 -0.53 7.51
CA LEU A 197 -26.93 0.62 8.30
C LEU A 197 -28.43 0.49 8.62
N ALA A 198 -28.81 0.98 9.80
CA ALA A 198 -30.20 0.95 10.24
C ALA A 198 -31.15 1.79 9.35
N SER A 199 -30.60 2.81 8.68
CA SER A 199 -31.32 3.64 7.70
C SER A 199 -30.42 3.89 6.48
N SER A 200 -31.02 3.89 5.30
CA SER A 200 -30.27 4.30 4.10
C SER A 200 -29.97 5.80 4.18
N PRO A 201 -28.74 6.22 3.87
CA PRO A 201 -28.43 7.64 3.77
C PRO A 201 -29.29 8.29 2.67
N PRO A 202 -29.63 9.59 2.80
CA PRO A 202 -30.35 10.30 1.76
C PRO A 202 -29.53 10.28 0.46
N ALA A 203 -30.21 10.13 -0.67
CA ALA A 203 -29.57 10.22 -1.98
C ALA A 203 -28.90 11.60 -2.13
N LEU A 204 -27.68 11.61 -2.66
CA LEU A 204 -26.97 12.85 -2.97
C LEU A 204 -27.70 13.56 -4.13
N GLY A 205 -27.86 14.88 -4.01
CA GLY A 205 -28.43 15.70 -5.09
C GLY A 205 -27.59 15.59 -6.37
N GLU A 206 -28.24 15.79 -7.52
CA GLU A 206 -27.59 15.70 -8.84
C GLU A 206 -26.63 16.87 -9.13
N ASP A 207 -26.81 18.02 -8.45
CA ASP A 207 -26.04 19.24 -8.67
C ASP A 207 -24.71 19.29 -7.92
N GLN A 208 -23.80 18.34 -8.25
CA GLN A 208 -22.46 18.35 -7.69
C GLN A 208 -21.42 18.73 -8.75
N PRO A 209 -20.57 19.77 -8.49
CA PRO A 209 -19.55 20.24 -9.43
C PRO A 209 -18.64 19.13 -9.95
N VAL A 210 -18.19 18.25 -9.05
CA VAL A 210 -17.40 17.06 -9.40
C VAL A 210 -18.37 15.88 -9.50
N SER A 211 -18.64 15.45 -10.73
CA SER A 211 -19.67 14.46 -11.02
C SER A 211 -19.26 13.02 -10.68
N LEU A 212 -17.97 12.66 -10.81
CA LEU A 212 -17.44 11.35 -10.47
C LEU A 212 -16.52 11.43 -9.25
N ARG A 213 -16.81 10.63 -8.22
CA ARG A 213 -15.98 10.45 -7.03
C ARG A 213 -15.87 8.97 -6.77
N PHE A 214 -14.72 8.40 -7.13
CA PHE A 214 -14.53 6.95 -7.04
C PHE A 214 -13.34 6.57 -6.17
N VAL A 215 -13.36 5.35 -5.62
CA VAL A 215 -12.38 4.88 -4.64
C VAL A 215 -12.23 3.36 -4.71
N TYR A 216 -11.08 2.85 -4.23
CA TYR A 216 -10.88 1.42 -4.01
C TYR A 216 -11.51 0.96 -2.69
N SER A 217 -11.73 -0.34 -2.58
CA SER A 217 -12.31 -0.95 -1.39
C SER A 217 -11.31 -1.07 -0.24
N TYR A 218 -11.71 -0.64 0.94
CA TYR A 218 -10.96 -0.88 2.18
C TYR A 218 -11.04 -2.34 2.68
N VAL A 219 -12.03 -3.11 2.20
CA VAL A 219 -12.28 -4.50 2.61
C VAL A 219 -11.97 -5.53 1.52
N ALA A 220 -11.43 -5.11 0.38
CA ALA A 220 -11.11 -6.04 -0.71
C ALA A 220 -9.88 -6.89 -0.41
N VAL A 221 -9.83 -8.03 -1.08
CA VAL A 221 -8.59 -8.74 -1.40
C VAL A 221 -8.23 -8.34 -2.82
N TYR A 222 -7.03 -7.85 -3.06
CA TYR A 222 -6.58 -7.38 -4.38
C TYR A 222 -6.57 -8.53 -5.42
N GLY A 223 -5.61 -8.66 -6.25
CA GLY A 223 -5.43 -9.83 -7.12
C GLY A 223 -6.57 -10.10 -8.09
N ASP A 224 -7.29 -11.20 -7.91
CA ASP A 224 -8.44 -11.62 -8.74
C ASP A 224 -9.73 -11.74 -7.89
N PRO A 225 -10.35 -10.61 -7.51
CA PRO A 225 -11.52 -10.59 -6.63
C PRO A 225 -12.77 -11.21 -7.28
N LEU A 226 -12.78 -11.36 -8.61
CA LEU A 226 -13.90 -11.95 -9.34
C LEU A 226 -13.85 -13.49 -9.38
N SER A 227 -12.72 -14.13 -9.04
CA SER A 227 -12.62 -15.59 -8.96
C SER A 227 -13.19 -16.17 -7.68
N THR A 228 -13.22 -15.37 -6.60
CA THR A 228 -13.60 -15.78 -5.25
C THR A 228 -14.66 -14.81 -4.68
N PRO A 229 -15.95 -14.93 -5.10
CA PRO A 229 -17.00 -13.97 -4.75
C PRO A 229 -17.31 -13.93 -3.25
N GLU A 230 -16.92 -14.95 -2.48
CA GLU A 230 -17.05 -15.00 -1.02
C GLU A 230 -16.20 -13.91 -0.33
N LEU A 231 -15.10 -13.50 -0.95
CA LEU A 231 -14.25 -12.40 -0.48
C LEU A 231 -14.80 -11.02 -0.85
N ASN A 232 -16.07 -10.92 -1.12
CA ASN A 232 -16.86 -9.77 -1.56
C ASN A 232 -16.18 -8.41 -1.34
N PRO A 233 -15.65 -7.76 -2.40
CA PRO A 233 -14.93 -6.49 -2.25
C PRO A 233 -15.82 -5.32 -1.85
N TYR A 234 -17.12 -5.41 -2.09
CA TYR A 234 -18.09 -4.34 -1.86
C TYR A 234 -19.39 -4.90 -1.27
N PRO A 235 -19.41 -5.29 0.03
CA PRO A 235 -20.63 -5.71 0.70
C PRO A 235 -21.62 -4.54 0.85
N ASP A 236 -22.92 -4.87 0.97
CA ASP A 236 -24.02 -3.89 1.00
C ASP A 236 -23.81 -2.80 2.08
N GLY A 237 -23.48 -3.17 3.30
CA GLY A 237 -23.25 -2.20 4.37
C GLY A 237 -22.07 -1.25 4.11
N TYR A 238 -21.04 -1.71 3.39
CA TYR A 238 -19.93 -0.87 2.99
C TYR A 238 -20.31 0.08 1.85
N LEU A 239 -21.05 -0.40 0.84
CA LEU A 239 -21.59 0.44 -0.23
C LEU A 239 -22.52 1.53 0.32
N GLN A 240 -23.37 1.22 1.33
CA GLN A 240 -24.20 2.20 2.01
C GLN A 240 -23.35 3.31 2.64
N ARG A 241 -22.26 2.96 3.34
CA ARG A 241 -21.37 3.92 3.99
C ARG A 241 -20.61 4.78 2.98
N LEU A 242 -20.14 4.18 1.89
CA LEU A 242 -19.50 4.92 0.81
C LEU A 242 -20.46 5.92 0.15
N SER A 243 -21.68 5.51 -0.14
CA SER A 243 -22.72 6.39 -0.67
C SER A 243 -23.03 7.54 0.30
N ALA A 244 -23.09 7.27 1.60
CA ALA A 244 -23.35 8.27 2.65
C ALA A 244 -22.27 9.38 2.70
N VAL A 245 -21.02 9.05 2.36
CA VAL A 245 -19.91 10.00 2.34
C VAL A 245 -19.62 10.54 0.92
N GLY A 246 -20.56 10.36 -0.02
CA GLY A 246 -20.53 10.98 -1.33
C GLY A 246 -19.76 10.24 -2.42
N VAL A 247 -19.36 9.01 -2.18
CA VAL A 247 -18.76 8.15 -3.22
C VAL A 247 -19.86 7.65 -4.16
N ASN A 248 -19.64 7.78 -5.47
CA ASN A 248 -20.54 7.29 -6.51
C ASN A 248 -19.86 6.40 -7.55
N GLY A 249 -18.60 6.03 -7.31
CA GLY A 249 -17.87 5.07 -8.09
C GLY A 249 -16.95 4.21 -7.22
N VAL A 250 -16.79 2.95 -7.61
CA VAL A 250 -15.81 2.04 -6.99
C VAL A 250 -15.07 1.29 -8.08
N TRP A 251 -13.83 0.88 -7.79
CA TRP A 251 -13.07 0.13 -8.77
C TRP A 251 -12.47 -1.16 -8.19
N LEU A 252 -12.16 -2.10 -9.06
CA LEU A 252 -11.43 -3.32 -8.73
C LEU A 252 -10.40 -3.63 -9.82
N HIS A 253 -9.30 -4.26 -9.40
CA HIS A 253 -8.28 -4.73 -10.34
C HIS A 253 -8.83 -5.84 -11.23
N ALA A 254 -8.50 -5.78 -12.53
CA ALA A 254 -8.86 -6.78 -13.49
C ALA A 254 -7.79 -6.94 -14.58
N VAL A 255 -7.62 -8.17 -15.05
CA VAL A 255 -6.73 -8.51 -16.16
C VAL A 255 -7.61 -8.97 -17.34
N LEU A 256 -7.50 -8.29 -18.47
CA LEU A 256 -8.43 -8.47 -19.60
C LEU A 256 -8.45 -9.90 -20.16
N ARG A 257 -7.27 -10.58 -20.20
CA ARG A 257 -7.17 -11.98 -20.65
C ARG A 257 -7.95 -12.97 -19.77
N ASP A 258 -8.30 -12.59 -18.54
CA ASP A 258 -9.07 -13.43 -17.61
C ASP A 258 -10.58 -13.15 -17.69
N LEU A 259 -10.99 -12.06 -18.38
CA LEU A 259 -12.37 -11.61 -18.51
C LEU A 259 -13.01 -11.88 -19.89
N ALA A 260 -12.19 -12.23 -20.88
CA ALA A 260 -12.71 -12.43 -22.24
C ALA A 260 -11.98 -13.55 -22.97
N PRO A 261 -12.65 -14.26 -23.90
CA PRO A 261 -11.99 -15.28 -24.71
C PRO A 261 -10.94 -14.66 -25.62
N GLY A 262 -9.82 -15.37 -25.80
CA GLY A 262 -8.75 -14.94 -26.70
C GLY A 262 -9.00 -15.28 -28.18
N GLY A 263 -10.06 -16.04 -28.48
CA GLY A 263 -10.39 -16.47 -29.81
C GLY A 263 -9.31 -17.35 -30.46
N THR A 264 -9.15 -17.21 -31.78
CA THR A 264 -8.12 -17.94 -32.53
C THR A 264 -6.70 -17.30 -32.30
N THR A 265 -6.64 -16.05 -31.91
CA THR A 265 -5.38 -15.33 -31.70
C THR A 265 -4.66 -15.78 -30.42
N PHE A 266 -5.40 -15.94 -29.34
CA PHE A 266 -4.89 -16.32 -28.03
C PHE A 266 -5.77 -17.39 -27.38
N PRO A 267 -5.78 -18.63 -27.90
CA PRO A 267 -6.70 -19.68 -27.45
C PRO A 267 -6.56 -20.03 -25.96
N GLU A 268 -5.44 -19.70 -25.35
CA GLU A 268 -5.18 -19.88 -23.93
C GLU A 268 -5.82 -18.81 -23.00
N PHE A 269 -6.36 -17.71 -23.56
CA PHE A 269 -7.01 -16.67 -22.78
C PHE A 269 -8.48 -16.97 -22.50
N GLY A 270 -9.02 -16.42 -21.43
CA GLY A 270 -10.43 -16.50 -21.08
C GLY A 270 -10.81 -17.71 -20.23
N ALA A 271 -9.88 -18.45 -19.67
CA ALA A 271 -10.23 -19.56 -18.78
C ALA A 271 -11.09 -19.08 -17.60
N GLY A 272 -12.36 -19.55 -17.51
CA GLY A 272 -13.32 -19.19 -16.47
C GLY A 272 -13.85 -17.76 -16.54
N HIS A 273 -13.77 -17.10 -17.70
CA HIS A 273 -14.25 -15.72 -17.88
C HIS A 273 -15.76 -15.60 -17.66
N GLU A 274 -16.58 -16.59 -18.04
CA GLU A 274 -18.03 -16.55 -17.86
C GLU A 274 -18.40 -16.41 -16.38
N ARG A 275 -17.72 -17.16 -15.50
CA ARG A 275 -17.93 -17.06 -14.05
C ARG A 275 -17.50 -15.70 -13.51
N ARG A 276 -16.35 -15.18 -13.95
CA ARG A 276 -15.89 -13.83 -13.54
C ARG A 276 -16.86 -12.75 -14.00
N LEU A 277 -17.38 -12.83 -15.21
CA LEU A 277 -18.37 -11.88 -15.72
C LEU A 277 -19.70 -11.97 -14.98
N ALA A 278 -20.15 -13.19 -14.63
CA ALA A 278 -21.35 -13.36 -13.79
C ALA A 278 -21.16 -12.72 -12.40
N ASN A 279 -19.99 -12.90 -11.76
CA ASN A 279 -19.65 -12.28 -10.48
C ASN A 279 -19.54 -10.75 -10.59
N LEU A 280 -18.98 -10.24 -11.69
CA LEU A 280 -18.93 -8.81 -11.99
C LEU A 280 -20.34 -8.24 -12.18
N ALA A 281 -21.21 -8.89 -12.92
CA ALA A 281 -22.59 -8.45 -13.11
C ALA A 281 -23.35 -8.39 -11.77
N ALA A 282 -23.19 -9.40 -10.92
CA ALA A 282 -23.80 -9.43 -9.61
C ALA A 282 -23.28 -8.27 -8.71
N LEU A 283 -21.99 -7.92 -8.80
CA LEU A 283 -21.42 -6.77 -8.09
C LEU A 283 -21.98 -5.45 -8.63
N VAL A 284 -22.07 -5.29 -9.95
CA VAL A 284 -22.62 -4.08 -10.60
C VAL A 284 -24.07 -3.86 -10.18
N GLU A 285 -24.90 -4.89 -10.22
CA GLU A 285 -26.29 -4.82 -9.77
C GLU A 285 -26.44 -4.46 -8.28
N ARG A 286 -25.55 -4.96 -7.45
CA ARG A 286 -25.49 -4.61 -6.03
C ARG A 286 -25.11 -3.14 -5.82
N ALA A 287 -24.01 -2.67 -6.43
CA ALA A 287 -23.53 -1.31 -6.29
C ALA A 287 -24.53 -0.26 -6.81
N LYS A 288 -25.21 -0.58 -7.91
CA LYS A 288 -26.27 0.25 -8.52
C LYS A 288 -27.40 0.61 -7.56
N LYS A 289 -27.75 -0.29 -6.62
CA LYS A 289 -28.79 -0.04 -5.59
C LYS A 289 -28.44 1.18 -4.70
N TYR A 290 -27.15 1.50 -4.59
CA TYR A 290 -26.64 2.59 -3.76
C TYR A 290 -26.17 3.79 -4.60
N GLY A 291 -26.49 3.83 -5.90
CA GLY A 291 -26.06 4.88 -6.81
C GLY A 291 -24.55 4.87 -7.10
N ILE A 292 -23.91 3.70 -6.99
CA ILE A 292 -22.47 3.54 -7.16
C ILE A 292 -22.20 2.76 -8.44
N GLY A 293 -21.40 3.35 -9.35
CA GLY A 293 -20.89 2.70 -10.55
C GLY A 293 -19.63 1.87 -10.27
N VAL A 294 -19.48 0.75 -10.97
CA VAL A 294 -18.29 -0.12 -10.87
C VAL A 294 -17.37 0.13 -12.06
N TYR A 295 -16.08 0.29 -11.80
CA TYR A 295 -15.01 0.50 -12.76
C TYR A 295 -13.99 -0.64 -12.70
N LEU A 296 -13.43 -1.04 -13.85
CA LEU A 296 -12.31 -1.99 -13.88
C LEU A 296 -10.99 -1.23 -14.00
N TYR A 297 -10.10 -1.41 -13.02
CA TYR A 297 -8.74 -0.93 -13.10
C TYR A 297 -7.89 -1.88 -13.94
N MET A 298 -7.23 -1.36 -14.96
CA MET A 298 -6.54 -2.14 -15.97
C MET A 298 -5.17 -1.57 -16.34
N ASN A 299 -4.18 -2.44 -16.48
CA ASN A 299 -2.87 -2.15 -17.08
C ASN A 299 -2.69 -3.00 -18.34
N GLU A 300 -3.30 -2.61 -19.45
CA GLU A 300 -3.34 -3.42 -20.67
C GLU A 300 -2.54 -2.79 -21.84
N PRO A 301 -2.06 -3.67 -22.76
CA PRO A 301 -2.03 -5.14 -22.68
C PRO A 301 -0.96 -5.62 -21.70
N ARG A 302 -1.25 -6.62 -20.88
CA ARG A 302 -0.26 -7.21 -19.98
C ARG A 302 0.85 -7.90 -20.77
N ALA A 303 2.12 -7.65 -20.41
CA ALA A 303 3.25 -8.40 -20.92
C ALA A 303 3.14 -9.88 -20.56
N MET A 304 3.62 -10.74 -21.44
CA MET A 304 3.58 -12.19 -21.30
C MET A 304 4.98 -12.75 -21.07
N PRO A 305 5.12 -13.91 -20.42
CA PRO A 305 6.41 -14.61 -20.35
C PRO A 305 7.01 -14.82 -21.74
N ALA A 306 8.34 -14.75 -21.87
CA ALA A 306 9.01 -14.89 -23.16
C ALA A 306 8.65 -16.21 -23.88
N ALA A 307 8.38 -17.28 -23.14
CA ALA A 307 7.93 -18.57 -23.69
C ALA A 307 6.62 -18.48 -24.48
N PHE A 308 5.71 -17.58 -24.13
CA PHE A 308 4.45 -17.33 -24.83
C PHE A 308 4.65 -16.96 -26.31
N PHE A 309 5.78 -16.34 -26.62
CA PHE A 309 6.09 -15.86 -27.98
C PHE A 309 6.84 -16.87 -28.86
N LYS A 310 7.13 -18.09 -28.37
CA LYS A 310 7.85 -19.10 -29.17
C LYS A 310 7.18 -19.40 -30.52
N ASN A 311 5.83 -19.49 -30.51
CA ASN A 311 5.04 -19.80 -31.72
C ASN A 311 4.37 -18.56 -32.33
N ARG A 312 4.65 -17.36 -31.83
CA ARG A 312 4.09 -16.08 -32.29
C ARG A 312 5.08 -14.91 -32.09
N PRO A 313 6.33 -15.06 -32.55
CA PRO A 313 7.38 -14.07 -32.29
C PRO A 313 7.04 -12.68 -32.85
N GLU A 314 6.19 -12.60 -33.88
CA GLU A 314 5.72 -11.37 -34.49
C GLU A 314 4.85 -10.52 -33.57
N MET A 315 4.22 -11.08 -32.54
CA MET A 315 3.38 -10.37 -31.59
C MET A 315 4.19 -9.78 -30.41
N GLY A 316 5.43 -10.25 -30.20
CA GLY A 316 6.31 -9.77 -29.14
C GLY A 316 6.89 -8.39 -29.46
N GLY A 317 7.00 -7.56 -28.46
CA GLY A 317 7.61 -6.22 -28.50
C GLY A 317 8.84 -6.11 -27.64
N VAL A 318 8.92 -5.05 -26.84
CA VAL A 318 9.99 -4.80 -25.87
C VAL A 318 10.07 -5.95 -24.87
N ARG A 319 11.29 -6.33 -24.54
CA ARG A 319 11.55 -7.37 -23.51
C ARG A 319 12.19 -6.74 -22.28
N GLU A 320 11.67 -7.13 -21.13
CA GLU A 320 12.18 -6.75 -19.83
C GLU A 320 12.23 -8.00 -18.92
N GLU A 321 13.42 -8.34 -18.43
CA GLU A 321 13.66 -9.56 -17.65
C GLU A 321 13.12 -10.82 -18.38
N GLN A 322 12.16 -11.51 -17.74
CA GLN A 322 11.51 -12.72 -18.30
C GLN A 322 10.22 -12.42 -19.06
N PHE A 323 9.81 -11.14 -19.17
CA PHE A 323 8.57 -10.73 -19.82
C PHE A 323 8.83 -10.02 -21.15
N THR A 324 7.86 -10.11 -22.04
CA THR A 324 7.85 -9.41 -23.33
C THR A 324 6.49 -8.72 -23.50
N ALA A 325 6.49 -7.45 -23.88
CA ALA A 325 5.28 -6.70 -24.17
C ALA A 325 4.51 -7.32 -25.35
N LEU A 326 3.18 -7.38 -25.25
CA LEU A 326 2.33 -7.60 -26.43
C LEU A 326 2.35 -6.32 -27.27
N CYS A 327 2.94 -6.40 -28.47
CA CYS A 327 3.15 -5.25 -29.32
C CYS A 327 1.86 -4.74 -29.95
N THR A 328 1.36 -3.60 -29.50
CA THR A 328 0.11 -3.00 -30.02
C THR A 328 0.26 -2.49 -31.46
N SER A 329 1.47 -2.32 -31.98
CA SER A 329 1.68 -2.09 -33.41
C SER A 329 1.37 -3.32 -34.28
N PHE A 330 1.14 -4.50 -33.68
CA PHE A 330 0.68 -5.70 -34.39
C PHE A 330 -0.86 -5.73 -34.40
N PRO A 331 -1.52 -5.73 -35.58
CA PRO A 331 -2.98 -5.55 -35.67
C PRO A 331 -3.80 -6.55 -34.86
N ALA A 332 -3.42 -7.83 -34.83
CA ALA A 332 -4.19 -8.86 -34.11
C ALA A 332 -4.21 -8.63 -32.59
N VAL A 333 -3.17 -8.01 -32.01
CA VAL A 333 -3.14 -7.64 -30.58
C VAL A 333 -4.19 -6.56 -30.31
N ARG A 334 -4.25 -5.51 -31.13
CA ARG A 334 -5.27 -4.45 -31.01
C ARG A 334 -6.67 -4.98 -31.19
N GLN A 335 -6.86 -5.82 -32.24
CA GLN A 335 -8.14 -6.42 -32.54
C GLN A 335 -8.67 -7.21 -31.34
N TRP A 336 -7.82 -8.08 -30.78
CA TRP A 336 -8.20 -8.85 -29.60
C TRP A 336 -8.54 -7.95 -28.41
N MET A 337 -7.72 -6.92 -28.10
CA MET A 337 -7.99 -6.00 -26.98
C MET A 337 -9.36 -5.32 -27.14
N GLY A 338 -9.64 -4.77 -28.32
CA GLY A 338 -10.90 -4.10 -28.59
C GLY A 338 -12.09 -5.05 -28.52
N ASP A 339 -11.97 -6.27 -29.07
CA ASP A 339 -13.04 -7.28 -29.05
C ASP A 339 -13.28 -7.83 -27.66
N ALA A 340 -12.22 -8.04 -26.87
CA ALA A 340 -12.30 -8.45 -25.48
C ALA A 340 -13.07 -7.43 -24.62
N LEU A 341 -12.73 -6.14 -24.72
CA LEU A 341 -13.46 -5.07 -24.02
C LEU A 341 -14.93 -5.00 -24.48
N THR A 342 -15.16 -5.08 -25.79
CA THR A 342 -16.53 -5.12 -26.35
C THR A 342 -17.32 -6.28 -25.76
N HIS A 343 -16.70 -7.45 -25.62
CA HIS A 343 -17.32 -8.61 -25.00
C HIS A 343 -17.69 -8.34 -23.54
N VAL A 344 -16.76 -7.84 -22.73
CA VAL A 344 -16.99 -7.52 -21.31
C VAL A 344 -18.17 -6.56 -21.14
N PHE A 345 -18.18 -5.44 -21.88
CA PHE A 345 -19.21 -4.40 -21.74
C PHE A 345 -20.58 -4.81 -22.35
N ARG A 346 -20.62 -5.78 -23.27
CA ARG A 346 -21.88 -6.38 -23.70
C ARG A 346 -22.44 -7.38 -22.71
N GLN A 347 -21.57 -8.15 -22.04
CA GLN A 347 -21.98 -9.12 -21.02
C GLN A 347 -22.40 -8.43 -19.69
N VAL A 348 -21.84 -7.25 -19.41
CA VAL A 348 -22.15 -6.47 -18.20
C VAL A 348 -22.51 -5.03 -18.61
N PRO A 349 -23.73 -4.81 -19.16
CA PRO A 349 -24.11 -3.54 -19.79
C PRO A 349 -24.20 -2.33 -18.83
N ASP A 350 -24.36 -2.57 -17.53
CA ASP A 350 -24.39 -1.52 -16.50
C ASP A 350 -23.01 -1.25 -15.87
N LEU A 351 -21.93 -1.88 -16.39
CA LEU A 351 -20.58 -1.56 -15.97
C LEU A 351 -20.26 -0.09 -16.29
N ALA A 352 -19.88 0.69 -15.27
CA ALA A 352 -19.76 2.16 -15.38
C ALA A 352 -18.57 2.62 -16.22
N GLY A 353 -17.50 1.81 -16.30
CA GLY A 353 -16.36 2.15 -17.12
C GLY A 353 -15.08 1.39 -16.78
N ILE A 354 -13.99 1.91 -17.31
CA ILE A 354 -12.63 1.48 -16.97
C ILE A 354 -11.82 2.64 -16.39
N TYR A 355 -10.84 2.28 -15.56
CA TYR A 355 -9.75 3.13 -15.14
C TYR A 355 -8.44 2.48 -15.60
N ALA A 356 -7.70 3.14 -16.50
CA ALA A 356 -6.54 2.56 -17.15
C ALA A 356 -5.25 3.35 -16.85
N ILE A 357 -4.20 2.63 -16.45
CA ILE A 357 -2.82 3.13 -16.43
C ILE A 357 -2.05 2.38 -17.52
N THR A 358 -1.69 3.08 -18.61
CA THR A 358 -1.06 2.47 -19.79
C THR A 358 0.46 2.35 -19.68
N ALA A 359 1.04 2.99 -18.68
CA ALA A 359 2.46 2.92 -18.34
C ALA A 359 2.57 2.81 -16.81
N SER A 360 2.46 1.59 -16.29
CA SER A 360 2.55 1.27 -14.86
C SER A 360 3.88 0.60 -14.54
N GLU A 361 4.06 0.14 -13.31
CA GLU A 361 5.24 -0.63 -12.88
C GLU A 361 5.35 -2.00 -13.58
N ASN A 362 4.24 -2.52 -14.08
CA ASN A 362 4.25 -3.70 -14.95
C ASN A 362 4.51 -3.29 -16.40
N LEU A 363 5.35 -4.05 -17.10
CA LEU A 363 5.51 -3.90 -18.53
C LEU A 363 4.15 -4.16 -19.22
N THR A 364 3.68 -3.19 -19.99
CA THR A 364 2.44 -3.27 -20.77
C THR A 364 2.73 -3.18 -22.26
N ASN A 365 2.50 -2.04 -22.90
CA ASN A 365 2.84 -1.80 -24.30
C ASN A 365 4.34 -1.45 -24.46
N CYS A 366 4.81 -1.38 -25.70
CA CYS A 366 6.22 -1.12 -25.97
C CYS A 366 6.73 0.25 -25.49
N ALA A 367 5.86 1.24 -25.32
CA ALA A 367 6.25 2.59 -24.86
C ALA A 367 6.10 2.77 -23.34
N SER A 368 5.59 1.76 -22.61
CA SER A 368 5.28 1.90 -21.17
C SER A 368 6.49 2.28 -20.31
N HIS A 369 7.69 1.73 -20.60
CA HIS A 369 8.92 2.03 -19.86
C HIS A 369 9.96 2.79 -20.69
N GLY A 370 9.56 3.36 -21.84
CA GLY A 370 10.40 4.25 -22.63
C GLY A 370 11.38 3.57 -23.60
N ASP A 371 11.39 2.24 -23.69
CA ASP A 371 12.33 1.49 -24.54
C ASP A 371 11.73 1.00 -25.88
N TRP A 372 10.68 1.65 -26.38
CA TRP A 372 9.99 1.21 -27.60
C TRP A 372 10.87 1.12 -28.85
N ARG A 373 12.02 1.78 -28.85
CA ARG A 373 12.98 1.73 -29.97
C ARG A 373 13.67 0.39 -30.11
N SER A 374 13.65 -0.46 -29.08
CA SER A 374 14.13 -1.84 -29.13
C SER A 374 13.17 -2.78 -29.89
N CYS A 375 11.91 -2.36 -30.09
CA CYS A 375 10.92 -3.12 -30.86
C CYS A 375 10.99 -2.76 -32.34
N GLU A 376 11.19 -3.74 -33.23
CA GLU A 376 11.32 -3.55 -34.68
C GLU A 376 10.13 -2.81 -35.34
N ARG A 377 8.91 -2.97 -34.81
CA ARG A 377 7.71 -2.30 -35.31
C ARG A 377 7.53 -0.89 -34.71
N CYS A 378 7.86 -0.73 -33.44
CA CYS A 378 7.64 0.51 -32.72
C CYS A 378 8.76 1.54 -32.91
N LYS A 379 9.98 1.12 -33.27
CA LYS A 379 11.16 1.99 -33.38
C LYS A 379 11.03 3.18 -34.34
N ARG A 380 10.12 3.08 -35.31
CA ARG A 380 9.84 4.16 -36.30
C ARG A 380 8.71 5.09 -35.87
N ARG A 381 8.11 4.86 -34.68
CA ARG A 381 6.99 5.62 -34.14
C ARG A 381 7.47 6.45 -32.95
N THR A 382 6.66 7.39 -32.53
CA THR A 382 6.84 8.11 -31.27
C THR A 382 6.11 7.39 -30.14
N ASP A 383 6.55 7.63 -28.91
CA ASP A 383 5.82 7.18 -27.70
C ASP A 383 4.38 7.69 -27.67
N ALA A 384 4.17 8.94 -28.10
CA ALA A 384 2.85 9.57 -28.18
C ALA A 384 1.90 8.82 -29.14
N GLU A 385 2.38 8.39 -30.30
CA GLU A 385 1.57 7.58 -31.24
C GLU A 385 1.22 6.21 -30.68
N ILE A 386 2.14 5.56 -29.96
CA ILE A 386 1.91 4.24 -29.40
C ILE A 386 0.93 4.31 -28.23
N LEU A 387 1.14 5.24 -27.30
CA LEU A 387 0.29 5.38 -26.12
C LEU A 387 -1.13 5.85 -26.50
N ALA A 388 -1.25 6.80 -27.41
CA ALA A 388 -2.56 7.25 -27.91
C ALA A 388 -3.31 6.12 -28.65
N GLU A 389 -2.61 5.28 -29.42
CA GLU A 389 -3.21 4.10 -30.07
C GLU A 389 -3.73 3.10 -29.03
N VAL A 390 -2.97 2.82 -27.96
CA VAL A 390 -3.47 1.95 -26.88
C VAL A 390 -4.75 2.52 -26.28
N VAL A 391 -4.77 3.81 -25.95
CA VAL A 391 -5.97 4.46 -25.38
C VAL A 391 -7.15 4.42 -26.36
N SER A 392 -6.90 4.64 -27.66
CA SER A 392 -7.95 4.56 -28.67
C SER A 392 -8.57 3.17 -28.76
N VAL A 393 -7.75 2.11 -28.69
CA VAL A 393 -8.25 0.73 -28.70
C VAL A 393 -9.09 0.44 -27.45
N LEU A 394 -8.68 0.94 -26.29
CA LEU A 394 -9.45 0.79 -25.04
C LEU A 394 -10.80 1.50 -25.16
N GLU A 395 -10.80 2.75 -25.63
CA GLU A 395 -11.99 3.59 -25.81
C GLU A 395 -12.97 2.95 -26.81
N GLU A 396 -12.49 2.62 -28.01
CA GLU A 396 -13.31 2.00 -29.06
C GLU A 396 -13.91 0.66 -28.59
N GLY A 397 -13.12 -0.17 -27.89
CA GLY A 397 -13.59 -1.44 -27.36
C GLY A 397 -14.70 -1.28 -26.33
N VAL A 398 -14.53 -0.36 -25.39
CA VAL A 398 -15.53 -0.04 -24.36
C VAL A 398 -16.82 0.49 -25.01
N HIS A 399 -16.70 1.51 -25.86
CA HIS A 399 -17.90 2.19 -26.43
C HIS A 399 -18.63 1.34 -27.48
N ARG A 400 -17.96 0.41 -28.16
CA ARG A 400 -18.65 -0.61 -28.98
C ARG A 400 -19.54 -1.55 -28.14
N GLY A 401 -19.15 -1.77 -26.86
CA GLY A 401 -19.93 -2.57 -25.91
C GLY A 401 -20.99 -1.77 -25.17
N ASN A 402 -20.62 -0.60 -24.62
CA ASN A 402 -21.48 0.35 -23.93
C ASN A 402 -21.06 1.80 -24.20
N PRO A 403 -21.77 2.54 -25.08
CA PRO A 403 -21.40 3.92 -25.44
C PRO A 403 -21.55 4.93 -24.30
N LYS A 404 -22.15 4.55 -23.18
CA LYS A 404 -22.31 5.42 -21.99
C LYS A 404 -21.22 5.23 -20.92
N ALA A 405 -20.39 4.19 -21.06
CA ALA A 405 -19.37 3.89 -20.09
C ALA A 405 -18.23 4.93 -20.11
N ASN A 406 -17.67 5.24 -18.97
CA ASN A 406 -16.54 6.17 -18.87
C ASN A 406 -15.21 5.44 -19.16
N VAL A 407 -14.32 6.10 -19.87
CA VAL A 407 -12.94 5.66 -20.05
C VAL A 407 -12.03 6.68 -19.38
N VAL A 408 -11.56 6.37 -18.18
CA VAL A 408 -10.66 7.21 -17.40
C VAL A 408 -9.23 6.69 -17.59
N VAL A 409 -8.33 7.57 -18.07
CA VAL A 409 -6.93 7.21 -18.33
C VAL A 409 -6.03 8.09 -17.50
N SER A 410 -5.15 7.46 -16.72
CA SER A 410 -4.13 8.15 -15.94
C SER A 410 -2.86 8.38 -16.76
N ASP A 411 -2.29 9.56 -16.60
CA ASP A 411 -0.99 9.95 -17.14
C ASP A 411 0.20 9.52 -16.26
N TRP A 412 -0.07 8.66 -15.26
CA TRP A 412 0.84 8.37 -14.15
C TRP A 412 2.27 8.04 -14.62
N GLY A 413 2.49 7.02 -15.40
CA GLY A 413 3.84 6.60 -15.83
C GLY A 413 4.33 7.21 -17.14
N TRP A 414 3.56 8.11 -17.77
CA TRP A 414 3.96 8.64 -19.08
C TRP A 414 5.27 9.40 -18.97
N ARG A 415 6.22 9.05 -19.85
CA ARG A 415 7.57 9.63 -19.92
C ARG A 415 8.31 9.64 -18.58
N GLY A 416 8.09 8.60 -17.77
CA GLY A 416 8.66 8.54 -16.43
C GLY A 416 8.27 9.75 -15.58
N HIS A 417 6.96 10.10 -15.61
CA HIS A 417 6.33 11.23 -14.90
C HIS A 417 6.68 12.62 -15.43
N GLY A 418 7.21 12.69 -16.67
CA GLY A 418 7.43 13.98 -17.35
C GLY A 418 6.16 14.57 -17.97
N ASP A 419 6.27 15.77 -18.54
CA ASP A 419 5.18 16.39 -19.30
C ASP A 419 4.88 15.64 -20.60
N ALA A 420 3.59 15.49 -20.91
CA ALA A 420 3.12 14.70 -22.05
C ALA A 420 1.99 15.39 -22.85
N PRO A 421 2.06 16.70 -23.17
CA PRO A 421 0.96 17.42 -23.81
C PRO A 421 0.66 16.90 -25.23
N ASP A 422 1.64 16.36 -25.94
CA ASP A 422 1.49 15.80 -27.28
C ASP A 422 0.85 14.42 -27.27
N ILE A 423 0.99 13.63 -26.18
CA ILE A 423 0.19 12.41 -25.95
C ILE A 423 -1.26 12.84 -25.73
N ILE A 424 -1.49 13.77 -24.79
CA ILE A 424 -2.83 14.27 -24.44
C ILE A 424 -3.58 14.79 -25.67
N ALA A 425 -2.92 15.56 -26.51
CA ALA A 425 -3.50 16.12 -27.73
C ALA A 425 -3.96 15.06 -28.76
N ARG A 426 -3.47 13.81 -28.65
CA ARG A 426 -3.83 12.69 -29.56
C ARG A 426 -4.90 11.77 -28.98
N LEU A 427 -5.32 11.96 -27.73
CA LEU A 427 -6.32 11.10 -27.12
C LEU A 427 -7.71 11.28 -27.76
N PRO A 428 -8.52 10.23 -27.85
CA PRO A 428 -9.89 10.32 -28.33
C PRO A 428 -10.77 11.15 -27.39
N LYS A 429 -11.66 11.98 -27.93
CA LYS A 429 -12.45 12.96 -27.15
C LYS A 429 -13.32 12.39 -26.03
N PRO A 430 -13.91 11.17 -26.12
CA PRO A 430 -14.71 10.63 -25.03
C PRO A 430 -13.93 10.24 -23.77
N VAL A 431 -12.58 10.31 -23.79
CA VAL A 431 -11.71 9.92 -22.68
C VAL A 431 -11.66 11.01 -21.61
N TRP A 432 -11.54 10.58 -20.35
CA TRP A 432 -11.20 11.41 -19.22
C TRP A 432 -9.70 11.31 -18.94
N LEU A 433 -9.01 12.43 -18.90
CA LEU A 433 -7.61 12.44 -18.45
C LEU A 433 -7.56 12.63 -16.93
N MET A 434 -6.92 11.70 -16.25
CA MET A 434 -6.63 11.79 -14.82
C MET A 434 -5.14 12.03 -14.57
N SER A 435 -4.85 12.97 -13.66
CA SER A 435 -3.49 13.27 -13.20
C SER A 435 -3.46 13.27 -11.68
N VAL A 436 -2.35 12.79 -11.10
CA VAL A 436 -2.09 12.97 -9.66
C VAL A 436 -1.96 14.45 -9.35
N SER A 437 -2.78 14.92 -8.42
CA SER A 437 -3.00 16.35 -8.18
C SER A 437 -1.72 17.11 -7.83
N GLU A 438 -0.86 16.55 -6.96
CA GLU A 438 0.27 17.27 -6.37
C GLU A 438 1.57 17.21 -7.20
N TRP A 439 1.56 16.50 -8.32
CA TRP A 439 2.80 16.26 -9.07
C TRP A 439 3.53 17.52 -9.51
N ASP A 440 4.85 17.45 -9.32
CA ASP A 440 5.82 18.50 -9.61
C ASP A 440 5.67 19.75 -8.72
N LEU A 441 4.87 19.65 -7.62
CA LEU A 441 4.73 20.71 -6.65
C LEU A 441 6.07 20.96 -5.95
N PRO A 442 6.69 22.15 -6.08
CA PRO A 442 7.93 22.46 -5.39
C PRO A 442 7.67 22.64 -3.88
N ILE A 443 8.50 22.04 -3.06
CA ILE A 443 8.42 22.14 -1.60
C ILE A 443 9.79 22.39 -0.99
N GLN A 444 9.80 22.95 0.23
CA GLN A 444 11.00 23.08 1.05
C GLN A 444 10.72 22.57 2.46
N ARG A 445 11.52 21.61 2.95
CA ARG A 445 11.41 21.03 4.29
C ARG A 445 12.80 20.91 4.89
N GLY A 446 12.95 21.37 6.14
CA GLY A 446 14.26 21.36 6.81
C GLY A 446 15.38 22.08 6.05
N GLY A 447 15.04 23.12 5.27
CA GLY A 447 15.98 23.83 4.40
C GLY A 447 16.28 23.14 3.07
N ILE A 448 15.81 21.90 2.83
CA ILE A 448 16.03 21.13 1.62
C ILE A 448 14.90 21.38 0.63
N GLN A 449 15.26 21.76 -0.59
CA GLN A 449 14.32 21.90 -1.69
C GLN A 449 14.14 20.57 -2.41
N THR A 450 12.89 20.19 -2.64
CA THR A 450 12.49 19.00 -3.41
C THR A 450 11.16 19.26 -4.10
N LYS A 451 10.54 18.23 -4.65
CA LYS A 451 9.23 18.32 -5.27
C LYS A 451 8.42 17.05 -5.00
N VAL A 452 7.12 17.18 -5.03
CA VAL A 452 6.21 16.07 -4.91
C VAL A 452 6.20 15.26 -6.21
N GLY A 453 6.41 13.96 -6.11
CA GLY A 453 6.45 13.03 -7.24
C GLY A 453 5.40 11.92 -7.14
N GLU A 454 4.44 12.06 -6.25
CA GLU A 454 3.31 11.17 -6.03
C GLU A 454 2.20 11.97 -5.31
N TYR A 455 1.10 11.35 -4.86
CA TYR A 455 0.08 12.04 -4.08
C TYR A 455 0.56 12.35 -2.65
N SER A 456 0.09 13.46 -2.10
CA SER A 456 0.47 13.97 -0.77
C SER A 456 -0.70 14.69 -0.08
N ILE A 457 -0.81 14.52 1.23
CA ILE A 457 -1.66 15.37 2.08
C ILE A 457 -0.82 16.45 2.75
N SER A 458 0.43 16.15 3.12
CA SER A 458 1.32 17.10 3.81
C SER A 458 1.72 18.29 2.95
N SER A 459 1.67 18.12 1.63
CA SER A 459 2.03 19.12 0.63
C SER A 459 0.84 19.35 -0.29
N VAL A 460 0.13 20.46 -0.02
CA VAL A 460 -1.17 20.73 -0.64
C VAL A 460 -1.01 21.20 -2.09
N GLY A 461 -1.65 20.47 -3.01
CA GLY A 461 -1.68 20.76 -4.44
C GLY A 461 -2.68 21.87 -4.84
N PRO A 462 -2.93 22.04 -6.15
CA PRO A 462 -2.39 21.22 -7.23
C PRO A 462 -0.96 21.60 -7.62
N GLY A 463 -0.22 20.60 -8.11
CA GLY A 463 1.12 20.78 -8.65
C GLY A 463 1.10 21.32 -10.09
N PRO A 464 2.21 21.92 -10.55
CA PRO A 464 2.25 22.56 -11.87
C PRO A 464 2.11 21.57 -13.04
N ARG A 465 2.56 20.31 -12.89
CA ARG A 465 2.39 19.28 -13.94
C ARG A 465 0.91 18.95 -14.17
N SER A 466 0.17 18.66 -13.12
CA SER A 466 -1.25 18.34 -13.23
C SER A 466 -2.06 19.48 -13.82
N VAL A 467 -1.78 20.72 -13.41
CA VAL A 467 -2.44 21.93 -13.97
C VAL A 467 -2.19 22.04 -15.47
N ARG A 468 -0.94 21.87 -15.94
CA ARG A 468 -0.60 21.88 -17.38
C ARG A 468 -1.32 20.77 -18.15
N HIS A 469 -1.37 19.55 -17.58
CA HIS A 469 -2.03 18.41 -18.22
C HIS A 469 -3.54 18.59 -18.30
N TRP A 470 -4.21 19.07 -17.24
CA TRP A 470 -5.64 19.38 -17.29
C TRP A 470 -5.96 20.52 -18.28
N GLN A 471 -5.09 21.52 -18.40
CA GLN A 471 -5.24 22.56 -19.42
C GLN A 471 -5.13 21.99 -20.84
N ALA A 472 -4.12 21.15 -21.09
CA ALA A 472 -3.95 20.46 -22.38
C ALA A 472 -5.14 19.55 -22.70
N ALA A 473 -5.66 18.80 -21.70
CA ALA A 473 -6.82 17.94 -21.85
C ALA A 473 -8.07 18.74 -22.26
N ARG A 474 -8.36 19.85 -21.57
CA ARG A 474 -9.50 20.72 -21.94
C ARG A 474 -9.35 21.31 -23.33
N GLN A 475 -8.14 21.73 -23.73
CA GLN A 475 -7.87 22.22 -25.10
C GLN A 475 -8.11 21.13 -26.15
N ALA A 476 -7.83 19.87 -25.81
CA ALA A 476 -8.13 18.71 -26.65
C ALA A 476 -9.62 18.29 -26.61
N GLY A 477 -10.45 18.91 -25.77
CA GLY A 477 -11.87 18.59 -25.61
C GLY A 477 -12.15 17.36 -24.75
N LEU A 478 -11.18 16.97 -23.88
CA LEU A 478 -11.30 15.86 -22.94
C LEU A 478 -11.94 16.34 -21.62
N LYS A 479 -12.56 15.44 -20.90
CA LYS A 479 -12.87 15.62 -19.48
C LYS A 479 -11.62 15.45 -18.62
N THR A 480 -11.64 16.05 -17.42
CA THR A 480 -10.49 16.06 -16.52
C THR A 480 -10.83 15.48 -15.15
N ALA A 481 -9.91 14.69 -14.60
CA ALA A 481 -10.02 14.16 -13.27
C ALA A 481 -8.71 14.34 -12.47
N ALA A 482 -8.82 14.47 -11.15
CA ALA A 482 -7.69 14.41 -10.25
C ALA A 482 -7.62 13.04 -9.55
N GLU A 483 -6.43 12.52 -9.41
CA GLU A 483 -6.14 11.56 -8.37
C GLU A 483 -5.68 12.33 -7.13
N ILE A 484 -6.38 12.17 -6.03
CA ILE A 484 -6.18 12.92 -4.78
C ILE A 484 -6.46 11.99 -3.60
N GLN A 485 -5.77 12.18 -2.49
CA GLN A 485 -5.97 11.40 -1.28
C GLN A 485 -6.55 12.29 -0.19
N PHE A 486 -7.68 11.88 0.41
CA PHE A 486 -8.29 12.62 1.51
C PHE A 486 -8.08 11.94 2.86
N ASN A 487 -7.89 10.64 2.88
CA ASN A 487 -7.79 9.85 4.11
C ASN A 487 -6.35 9.71 4.60
N ASN A 488 -5.52 9.15 3.77
CA ASN A 488 -4.11 8.88 3.99
C ASN A 488 -3.40 8.78 2.64
N THR A 489 -2.08 8.72 2.64
CA THR A 489 -1.25 8.58 1.43
C THR A 489 -0.11 7.62 1.71
N CYS A 490 0.82 7.48 0.75
CA CYS A 490 2.09 6.81 0.97
C CYS A 490 2.93 7.45 2.11
N GLU A 491 2.57 8.65 2.56
CA GLU A 491 3.22 9.31 3.71
C GLU A 491 2.97 8.55 5.03
N ILE A 492 1.79 7.96 5.20
CA ILE A 492 1.45 6.94 6.19
C ILE A 492 0.16 6.23 5.77
N ALA A 493 0.27 5.01 5.29
CA ALA A 493 -0.86 4.22 4.78
C ALA A 493 -1.39 3.19 5.80
N SER A 494 -0.61 2.89 6.84
CA SER A 494 -0.94 1.91 7.88
C SER A 494 -2.01 2.36 8.88
N LEU A 495 -2.66 3.50 8.60
CA LEU A 495 -3.81 4.03 9.32
C LEU A 495 -4.92 4.36 8.32
N PRO A 496 -6.21 4.15 8.65
CA PRO A 496 -7.32 4.31 7.71
C PRO A 496 -7.54 5.76 7.26
N TYR A 497 -7.23 6.74 8.10
CA TYR A 497 -7.26 8.18 7.80
C TYR A 497 -6.52 8.98 8.85
N LEU A 498 -6.17 10.23 8.51
CA LEU A 498 -5.51 11.19 9.39
C LEU A 498 -6.44 12.36 9.72
N PRO A 499 -6.44 12.85 10.97
CA PRO A 499 -7.25 13.98 11.39
C PRO A 499 -6.62 15.34 11.01
N VAL A 500 -6.31 15.53 9.71
CA VAL A 500 -5.63 16.72 9.15
C VAL A 500 -6.58 17.51 8.24
N MET A 501 -7.76 17.83 8.78
CA MET A 501 -8.88 18.38 8.03
C MET A 501 -8.56 19.69 7.33
N ASP A 502 -7.71 20.55 7.91
CA ASP A 502 -7.40 21.85 7.31
C ASP A 502 -6.56 21.69 6.03
N LEU A 503 -5.70 20.63 5.94
CA LEU A 503 -4.95 20.32 4.72
C LEU A 503 -5.89 19.82 3.59
N VAL A 504 -6.84 18.96 3.95
CA VAL A 504 -7.85 18.47 3.00
C VAL A 504 -8.70 19.65 2.47
N ALA A 505 -9.10 20.55 3.37
CA ALA A 505 -9.88 21.74 3.02
C ALA A 505 -9.13 22.67 2.06
N GLU A 506 -7.88 22.97 2.38
CA GLU A 506 -7.02 23.80 1.53
C GLU A 506 -6.83 23.18 0.15
N HIS A 507 -6.65 21.86 0.07
CA HIS A 507 -6.48 21.17 -1.21
C HIS A 507 -7.74 21.27 -2.08
N ILE A 508 -8.92 21.03 -1.53
CA ILE A 508 -10.18 21.17 -2.25
C ILE A 508 -10.38 22.59 -2.73
N HIS A 509 -10.09 23.58 -1.88
CA HIS A 509 -10.16 24.99 -2.25
C HIS A 509 -9.24 25.32 -3.43
N ASN A 510 -8.00 24.87 -3.38
CA ASN A 510 -7.00 25.11 -4.43
C ASN A 510 -7.34 24.40 -5.76
N LEU A 511 -8.12 23.32 -5.74
CA LEU A 511 -8.57 22.62 -6.95
C LEU A 511 -9.74 23.29 -7.65
N ALA A 512 -10.52 24.13 -6.97
CA ALA A 512 -11.72 24.76 -7.53
C ALA A 512 -11.48 25.47 -8.87
N PRO A 513 -10.38 26.24 -9.09
CA PRO A 513 -10.11 26.88 -10.39
C PRO A 513 -9.87 25.87 -11.53
N SER A 514 -9.49 24.62 -11.21
CA SER A 514 -9.22 23.58 -12.21
C SER A 514 -10.49 23.01 -12.83
N LYS A 515 -11.68 23.26 -12.25
CA LYS A 515 -12.98 22.82 -12.79
C LYS A 515 -12.98 21.37 -13.23
N LEU A 516 -12.60 20.47 -12.33
CA LEU A 516 -12.49 19.04 -12.60
C LEU A 516 -13.87 18.39 -12.75
N ASP A 517 -13.99 17.44 -13.67
CA ASP A 517 -15.19 16.62 -13.85
C ASP A 517 -15.24 15.45 -12.87
N GLY A 518 -14.08 14.94 -12.42
CA GLY A 518 -13.98 13.78 -11.55
C GLY A 518 -12.81 13.81 -10.59
N MET A 519 -12.88 12.93 -9.58
CA MET A 519 -11.82 12.68 -8.60
C MET A 519 -11.74 11.19 -8.26
N LEU A 520 -10.54 10.61 -8.30
CA LEU A 520 -10.19 9.40 -7.55
C LEU A 520 -9.75 9.88 -6.17
N ILE A 521 -10.58 9.61 -5.15
CA ILE A 521 -10.42 10.20 -3.81
C ILE A 521 -9.66 9.32 -2.81
N GLY A 522 -9.05 8.28 -3.29
CA GLY A 522 -8.19 7.35 -2.55
C GLY A 522 -7.75 6.20 -3.44
N TRP A 523 -6.44 5.93 -3.50
CA TRP A 523 -5.86 4.75 -4.12
C TRP A 523 -6.23 3.50 -3.31
N THR A 524 -5.43 2.45 -3.30
CA THR A 524 -5.71 1.24 -2.52
C THR A 524 -5.88 1.54 -1.02
N MET A 525 -5.11 2.47 -0.46
CA MET A 525 -5.11 2.81 0.96
C MET A 525 -6.30 3.67 1.41
N GLY A 526 -6.90 4.44 0.55
CA GLY A 526 -7.80 5.54 0.93
C GLY A 526 -9.29 5.20 1.11
N GLY A 527 -9.70 3.93 1.00
CA GLY A 527 -11.12 3.54 0.85
C GLY A 527 -11.99 3.57 2.12
N TYR A 528 -11.46 3.92 3.28
CA TYR A 528 -12.26 3.94 4.52
C TYR A 528 -13.31 5.08 4.49
N PRO A 529 -14.60 4.82 4.81
CA PRO A 529 -15.66 5.84 4.82
C PRO A 529 -15.51 6.76 6.05
N SER A 530 -14.63 7.74 5.96
CA SER A 530 -14.12 8.58 7.03
C SER A 530 -14.81 9.93 7.16
N PRO A 531 -14.56 10.67 8.27
CA PRO A 531 -14.91 12.08 8.38
C PRO A 531 -14.29 12.96 7.27
N ASN A 532 -13.12 12.60 6.77
CA ASN A 532 -12.43 13.34 5.70
C ASN A 532 -13.24 13.28 4.39
N PHE A 533 -13.77 12.11 4.03
CA PHE A 533 -14.67 11.98 2.87
C PHE A 533 -15.98 12.74 3.07
N GLN A 534 -16.57 12.65 4.27
CA GLN A 534 -17.78 13.36 4.62
C GLN A 534 -17.60 14.89 4.48
N PHE A 535 -16.45 15.39 4.91
CA PHE A 535 -16.08 16.79 4.78
C PHE A 535 -15.93 17.19 3.29
N ALA A 536 -15.15 16.43 2.52
CA ALA A 536 -14.95 16.67 1.09
C ALA A 536 -16.27 16.68 0.31
N GLN A 537 -17.17 15.75 0.63
CA GLN A 537 -18.50 15.68 0.02
C GLN A 537 -19.34 16.94 0.32
N ARG A 538 -19.26 17.46 1.55
CA ARG A 538 -20.03 18.66 1.93
C ARG A 538 -19.55 19.91 1.23
N LEU A 539 -18.28 20.00 0.87
CA LEU A 539 -17.73 21.09 0.06
C LEU A 539 -18.06 20.97 -1.43
N ASN A 540 -18.40 19.77 -1.94
CA ASN A 540 -18.72 19.53 -3.34
C ASN A 540 -20.17 19.99 -3.67
N ARG A 541 -20.45 21.29 -3.55
CA ARG A 541 -21.73 21.91 -3.82
C ARG A 541 -21.58 23.22 -4.56
N THR A 542 -22.66 23.67 -5.22
CA THR A 542 -22.72 24.98 -5.88
C THR A 542 -23.89 25.79 -5.31
N PRO A 543 -23.66 26.98 -4.70
CA PRO A 543 -22.34 27.54 -4.37
C PRO A 543 -21.61 26.71 -3.29
N ALA A 544 -20.28 26.74 -3.31
CA ALA A 544 -19.49 26.08 -2.29
C ALA A 544 -19.75 26.73 -0.91
N PRO A 545 -20.03 25.95 0.15
CA PRO A 545 -20.20 26.50 1.49
C PRO A 545 -18.87 26.97 2.07
N GLU A 546 -18.95 27.87 3.06
CA GLU A 546 -17.77 28.31 3.81
C GLU A 546 -17.11 27.14 4.55
N VAL A 547 -15.80 26.99 4.37
CA VAL A 547 -14.99 25.88 4.91
C VAL A 547 -15.17 25.72 6.42
N ASP A 548 -15.01 26.81 7.18
CA ASP A 548 -15.14 26.79 8.65
C ASP A 548 -16.52 26.37 9.10
N THR A 549 -17.58 26.79 8.40
CA THR A 549 -18.94 26.35 8.70
C THR A 549 -19.11 24.84 8.58
N VAL A 550 -18.52 24.25 7.54
CA VAL A 550 -18.57 22.80 7.31
C VAL A 550 -17.76 22.05 8.37
N LEU A 551 -16.55 22.52 8.65
CA LEU A 551 -15.68 21.92 9.68
C LEU A 551 -16.31 21.99 11.09
N ASP A 552 -16.88 23.15 11.46
CA ASP A 552 -17.56 23.31 12.74
C ASP A 552 -18.80 22.42 12.84
N GLY A 553 -19.55 22.30 11.75
CA GLY A 553 -20.70 21.39 11.66
C GLY A 553 -20.28 19.95 11.89
N LEU A 554 -19.23 19.50 11.19
CA LEU A 554 -18.70 18.14 11.33
C LEU A 554 -18.17 17.87 12.75
N ALA A 555 -17.45 18.84 13.33
CA ALA A 555 -16.95 18.72 14.71
C ALA A 555 -18.11 18.59 15.72
N ARG A 556 -19.18 19.36 15.56
CA ARG A 556 -20.38 19.27 16.45
C ARG A 556 -21.11 17.93 16.29
N GLU A 557 -21.23 17.44 15.07
CA GLU A 557 -21.85 16.13 14.82
C GLU A 557 -21.07 15.00 15.47
N ARG A 558 -19.74 15.06 15.41
CA ARG A 558 -18.87 13.98 15.84
C ARG A 558 -18.56 14.03 17.36
N PHE A 559 -18.29 15.23 17.89
CA PHE A 559 -17.81 15.43 19.27
C PHE A 559 -18.86 16.13 20.17
N GLY A 560 -20.00 16.47 19.63
CA GLY A 560 -21.01 17.28 20.35
C GLY A 560 -20.59 18.74 20.50
N PRO A 561 -21.50 19.60 21.00
CA PRO A 561 -21.26 21.04 21.06
C PRO A 561 -20.10 21.45 21.99
N GLU A 562 -19.87 20.72 23.08
CA GLU A 562 -18.79 21.00 24.02
C GLU A 562 -17.42 20.47 23.58
N GLY A 563 -17.40 19.34 22.87
CA GLY A 563 -16.19 18.74 22.31
C GLY A 563 -15.70 19.41 21.03
N ALA A 564 -16.60 19.98 20.23
CA ALA A 564 -16.32 20.53 18.90
C ALA A 564 -15.20 21.58 18.88
N PRO A 565 -15.12 22.58 19.76
CA PRO A 565 -14.05 23.57 19.74
C PRO A 565 -12.66 22.93 19.93
N HIS A 566 -12.56 21.92 20.78
CA HIS A 566 -11.33 21.18 21.02
C HIS A 566 -10.94 20.32 19.80
N ALA A 567 -11.92 19.67 19.16
CA ALA A 567 -11.69 18.90 17.95
C ALA A 567 -11.18 19.78 16.79
N ARG A 568 -11.78 20.97 16.60
CA ARG A 568 -11.32 21.96 15.61
C ARG A 568 -9.87 22.36 15.84
N LYS A 569 -9.54 22.71 17.08
CA LYS A 569 -8.16 23.08 17.46
C LYS A 569 -7.19 21.92 17.26
N ALA A 570 -7.62 20.69 17.58
CA ALA A 570 -6.82 19.50 17.34
C ALA A 570 -6.49 19.31 15.86
N TRP A 571 -7.49 19.41 14.97
CA TRP A 571 -7.32 19.27 13.53
C TRP A 571 -6.34 20.29 12.96
N THR A 572 -6.44 21.56 13.38
CA THR A 572 -5.49 22.61 12.95
C THR A 572 -4.07 22.32 13.41
N LEU A 573 -3.87 22.00 14.70
CA LEU A 573 -2.55 21.67 15.24
C LEU A 573 -1.89 20.47 14.54
N MET A 574 -2.68 19.43 14.27
CA MET A 574 -2.20 18.24 13.56
C MET A 574 -1.90 18.53 12.08
N SER A 575 -2.72 19.34 11.41
CA SER A 575 -2.47 19.80 10.05
C SER A 575 -1.17 20.58 9.94
N ASP A 576 -0.93 21.50 10.86
CA ASP A 576 0.31 22.31 10.89
C ASP A 576 1.54 21.43 11.15
N ALA A 577 1.44 20.47 12.07
CA ALA A 577 2.51 19.50 12.32
C ALA A 577 2.81 18.63 11.08
N TYR A 578 1.77 18.18 10.40
CA TYR A 578 1.91 17.30 9.24
C TYR A 578 2.55 17.99 8.03
N ARG A 579 2.44 19.32 7.91
CA ARG A 579 3.16 20.11 6.91
C ARG A 579 4.69 19.97 6.99
N GLN A 580 5.24 19.48 8.10
CA GLN A 580 6.67 19.25 8.27
C GLN A 580 7.17 17.94 7.64
N TYR A 581 6.29 17.11 7.08
CA TYR A 581 6.66 15.84 6.47
C TYR A 581 7.75 16.05 5.38
N PRO A 582 8.91 15.36 5.48
CA PRO A 582 10.01 15.54 4.54
C PRO A 582 9.73 14.78 3.24
N PHE A 583 8.78 15.27 2.44
CA PHE A 583 8.32 14.56 1.25
C PHE A 583 9.43 14.40 0.21
N HIS A 584 9.62 13.18 -0.22
CA HIS A 584 10.35 12.76 -1.41
C HIS A 584 9.88 11.34 -1.76
N ILE A 585 9.96 10.95 -3.04
CA ILE A 585 9.49 9.62 -3.49
C ILE A 585 10.17 8.48 -2.71
N SER A 586 11.46 8.57 -2.43
CA SER A 586 12.14 7.58 -1.58
C SER A 586 11.59 7.57 -0.16
N VAL A 587 11.29 8.74 0.45
CA VAL A 587 10.75 8.80 1.81
C VAL A 587 9.41 8.08 1.90
N VAL A 588 8.49 8.39 0.99
CA VAL A 588 7.14 7.79 1.03
C VAL A 588 7.13 6.30 0.67
N TYR A 589 8.09 5.85 -0.15
CA TYR A 589 8.12 4.45 -0.61
C TYR A 589 8.97 3.53 0.27
N THR A 590 10.08 4.02 0.84
CA THR A 590 11.07 3.12 1.44
C THR A 590 11.40 3.43 2.90
N SER A 591 10.94 4.57 3.46
CA SER A 591 11.16 4.84 4.88
C SER A 591 10.34 3.89 5.79
N PRO A 592 10.73 3.73 7.05
CA PRO A 592 10.05 2.83 7.97
C PRO A 592 8.71 3.37 8.50
N VAL A 593 8.16 4.43 7.91
CA VAL A 593 6.94 5.09 8.40
C VAL A 593 5.74 4.16 8.48
N GLN A 594 5.60 3.21 7.54
CA GLN A 594 4.47 2.26 7.51
C GLN A 594 4.57 1.23 8.65
N TRP A 595 5.78 0.85 9.01
CA TRP A 595 6.06 -0.10 10.09
C TRP A 595 6.09 0.58 11.46
N GLY A 596 6.48 1.86 11.50
CA GLY A 596 6.63 2.61 12.74
C GLY A 596 7.47 1.87 13.78
N PRO A 597 7.00 1.77 15.05
CA PRO A 597 7.71 1.04 16.09
C PRO A 597 7.89 -0.46 15.85
N ALA A 598 7.18 -1.08 14.91
CA ALA A 598 7.31 -2.51 14.66
C ALA A 598 8.55 -2.88 13.82
N ASN A 599 9.20 -1.92 13.14
CA ASN A 599 10.41 -2.22 12.37
C ASN A 599 11.56 -2.66 13.28
N PRO A 600 12.14 -3.88 13.10
CA PRO A 600 13.24 -4.35 13.93
C PRO A 600 14.50 -3.48 13.74
N LEU A 601 15.32 -3.38 14.79
CA LEU A 601 16.64 -2.75 14.76
C LEU A 601 17.72 -3.82 14.68
N TYR A 602 18.76 -3.54 13.93
CA TYR A 602 19.82 -4.51 13.64
C TYR A 602 21.15 -4.04 14.23
N PRO A 603 21.90 -4.91 14.95
CA PRO A 603 23.18 -4.54 15.56
C PRO A 603 24.26 -4.23 14.51
N THR A 604 24.14 -4.81 13.33
CA THR A 604 25.03 -4.63 12.17
C THR A 604 24.21 -4.41 10.91
N LYS A 605 24.84 -3.84 9.88
CA LYS A 605 24.16 -3.64 8.58
C LYS A 605 23.64 -4.95 8.00
N THR A 606 22.38 -4.95 7.61
CA THR A 606 21.75 -6.12 6.96
C THR A 606 22.26 -6.34 5.53
N GLY A 607 22.68 -5.28 4.86
CA GLY A 607 23.04 -5.29 3.43
C GLY A 607 21.84 -5.35 2.48
N TYR A 608 20.62 -5.40 3.00
CA TYR A 608 19.40 -5.30 2.20
C TYR A 608 19.01 -3.85 1.96
N SER A 609 18.54 -3.57 0.74
CA SER A 609 17.95 -2.28 0.40
C SER A 609 16.48 -2.24 0.83
N ALA A 610 16.04 -1.09 1.32
CA ALA A 610 14.63 -0.85 1.62
C ALA A 610 13.77 -1.04 0.36
N THR A 611 12.57 -1.59 0.53
CA THR A 611 11.69 -1.94 -0.58
C THR A 611 10.46 -1.04 -0.63
N MET A 612 9.92 -0.86 -1.82
CA MET A 612 8.73 -0.02 -2.02
C MET A 612 7.54 -0.56 -1.21
N TRP A 613 7.11 0.16 -0.17
CA TRP A 613 6.00 -0.24 0.70
C TRP A 613 6.12 -1.64 1.31
N GLY A 614 7.33 -2.16 1.38
CA GLY A 614 7.62 -3.49 1.86
C GLY A 614 8.39 -3.48 3.17
N ILE A 615 9.62 -3.93 3.12
CA ILE A 615 10.50 -4.08 4.29
C ILE A 615 11.53 -2.95 4.29
N PRO A 616 11.55 -2.07 5.31
CA PRO A 616 12.48 -0.94 5.35
C PRO A 616 13.91 -1.33 5.73
N TYR A 617 14.11 -2.47 6.38
CA TYR A 617 15.40 -2.90 6.93
C TYR A 617 16.10 -1.82 7.77
N ASP A 618 17.38 -1.57 7.48
CA ASP A 618 18.20 -0.51 8.07
C ASP A 618 18.88 0.37 6.99
N ASP A 619 18.23 0.45 5.81
CA ASP A 619 18.75 1.17 4.65
C ASP A 619 18.45 2.68 4.74
N LEU A 620 19.16 3.37 5.66
CA LEU A 620 18.97 4.81 5.87
C LEU A 620 19.15 5.63 4.59
N ASN A 621 20.03 5.24 3.68
CA ASN A 621 20.21 5.93 2.41
C ASN A 621 18.99 5.79 1.48
N GLY A 622 18.37 4.62 1.48
CA GLY A 622 17.10 4.38 0.81
C GLY A 622 15.96 5.21 1.40
N TRP A 623 15.89 5.33 2.74
CA TRP A 623 14.78 6.00 3.43
C TRP A 623 14.66 7.48 3.16
N ARG A 624 15.79 8.21 3.21
CA ARG A 624 15.84 9.67 3.40
C ARG A 624 15.81 10.51 2.12
N GLY A 625 15.93 9.90 0.95
CA GLY A 625 16.02 10.66 -0.31
C GLY A 625 17.14 11.73 -0.27
N PRO A 626 16.87 12.99 -0.63
CA PRO A 626 17.88 14.04 -0.66
C PRO A 626 18.16 14.67 0.72
N TYR A 627 17.42 14.32 1.77
CA TYR A 627 17.57 14.91 3.09
C TYR A 627 18.85 14.39 3.75
N PRO A 628 19.71 15.27 4.32
CA PRO A 628 20.74 14.83 5.26
C PRO A 628 20.11 14.02 6.40
N PRO A 629 20.80 12.99 6.92
CA PRO A 629 20.21 12.11 7.93
C PRO A 629 19.68 12.84 9.17
N GLU A 630 20.42 13.84 9.64
CA GLU A 630 20.06 14.66 10.80
C GLU A 630 18.83 15.51 10.53
N VAL A 631 18.70 16.05 9.30
CA VAL A 631 17.53 16.83 8.87
C VAL A 631 16.33 15.91 8.75
N PHE A 632 16.51 14.70 8.21
CA PHE A 632 15.46 13.71 8.09
C PHE A 632 14.90 13.32 9.46
N ALA A 633 15.76 12.97 10.42
CA ALA A 633 15.34 12.69 11.79
C ALA A 633 14.62 13.88 12.43
N ALA A 634 15.21 15.08 12.32
CA ALA A 634 14.67 16.30 12.92
C ALA A 634 13.28 16.68 12.35
N GLN A 635 13.00 16.41 11.08
CA GLN A 635 11.66 16.67 10.50
C GLN A 635 10.60 15.75 11.10
N PHE A 636 10.91 14.47 11.28
CA PHE A 636 10.00 13.53 11.94
C PHE A 636 9.81 13.84 13.43
N GLU A 637 10.86 14.30 14.13
CA GLU A 637 10.75 14.81 15.50
C GLU A 637 9.81 16.01 15.58
N LYS A 638 9.97 17.01 14.70
CA LYS A 638 9.07 18.17 14.63
C LYS A 638 7.61 17.77 14.41
N MET A 639 7.38 16.77 13.55
CA MET A 639 6.03 16.25 13.36
C MET A 639 5.48 15.64 14.64
N ALA A 640 6.22 14.74 15.28
CA ALA A 640 5.80 14.09 16.52
C ALA A 640 5.57 15.10 17.65
N GLU A 641 6.44 16.09 17.80
CA GLU A 641 6.32 17.15 18.79
C GLU A 641 5.13 18.07 18.53
N GLY A 642 4.97 18.54 17.30
CA GLY A 642 3.84 19.40 16.89
C GLY A 642 2.50 18.69 16.95
N TRP A 643 2.48 17.35 16.86
CA TRP A 643 1.27 16.54 16.94
C TRP A 643 0.76 16.37 18.39
N ARG A 644 1.64 16.42 19.40
CA ARG A 644 1.29 16.21 20.81
C ARG A 644 0.23 17.19 21.35
N PRO A 645 0.33 18.52 21.11
CA PRO A 645 -0.73 19.45 21.50
C PRO A 645 -2.08 19.12 20.85
N GLY A 646 -2.08 18.67 19.59
CA GLY A 646 -3.29 18.21 18.92
C GLY A 646 -3.91 16.98 19.59
N ILE A 647 -3.11 16.01 20.03
CA ILE A 647 -3.59 14.86 20.82
C ILE A 647 -4.21 15.34 22.14
N ALA A 648 -3.60 16.29 22.83
CA ALA A 648 -4.13 16.82 24.10
C ALA A 648 -5.50 17.49 23.90
N GLU A 649 -5.66 18.30 22.87
CA GLU A 649 -6.96 18.89 22.51
C GLU A 649 -7.99 17.83 22.11
N LEU A 650 -7.58 16.80 21.32
CA LEU A 650 -8.49 15.72 20.94
C LEU A 650 -8.93 14.88 22.15
N GLN A 651 -8.07 14.71 23.17
CA GLN A 651 -8.44 14.08 24.43
C GLN A 651 -9.53 14.87 25.18
N LEU A 652 -9.43 16.21 25.19
CA LEU A 652 -10.45 17.08 25.75
C LEU A 652 -11.76 17.00 24.97
N ALA A 653 -11.68 16.95 23.64
CA ALA A 653 -12.85 16.73 22.78
C ALA A 653 -13.58 15.43 23.15
N VAL A 654 -12.83 14.31 23.21
CA VAL A 654 -13.37 12.98 23.57
C VAL A 654 -14.00 13.00 24.97
N ALA A 655 -13.36 13.61 25.95
CA ALA A 655 -13.89 13.68 27.32
C ALA A 655 -15.25 14.40 27.40
N LYS A 656 -15.48 15.37 26.50
CA LYS A 656 -16.72 16.15 26.40
C LYS A 656 -17.73 15.59 25.42
N THR A 657 -17.36 14.52 24.68
CA THR A 657 -18.25 13.90 23.69
C THR A 657 -19.40 13.14 24.37
N PRO A 658 -20.65 13.31 23.90
CA PRO A 658 -21.81 12.57 24.40
C PRO A 658 -21.60 11.05 24.33
N PRO A 659 -22.17 10.27 25.26
CA PRO A 659 -21.93 8.81 25.34
C PRO A 659 -22.26 8.04 24.07
N ASP A 660 -23.28 8.43 23.33
CA ASP A 660 -23.73 7.81 22.08
C ASP A 660 -22.75 7.93 20.92
N ARG A 661 -21.81 8.88 20.98
CA ARG A 661 -20.77 9.16 19.95
C ARG A 661 -19.36 8.91 20.44
N ARG A 662 -19.17 8.62 21.72
CA ARG A 662 -17.85 8.53 22.36
C ARG A 662 -16.96 7.46 21.71
N HIS A 663 -17.52 6.33 21.33
CA HIS A 663 -16.77 5.24 20.68
C HIS A 663 -16.08 5.71 19.39
N GLU A 664 -16.75 6.49 18.55
CA GLU A 664 -16.17 7.04 17.32
C GLU A 664 -15.10 8.10 17.61
N ALA A 665 -15.34 8.96 18.59
CA ALA A 665 -14.37 9.98 19.01
C ALA A 665 -13.11 9.34 19.61
N GLU A 666 -13.23 8.26 20.39
CA GLU A 666 -12.10 7.46 20.89
C GLU A 666 -11.33 6.81 19.77
N ALA A 667 -12.01 6.34 18.72
CA ALA A 667 -11.33 5.80 17.53
C ALA A 667 -10.45 6.86 16.84
N ASP A 668 -10.92 8.10 16.67
CA ASP A 668 -10.11 9.20 16.14
C ASP A 668 -8.86 9.47 17.01
N LEU A 669 -9.02 9.44 18.32
CA LEU A 669 -7.91 9.64 19.24
C LEU A 669 -6.90 8.50 19.19
N ARG A 670 -7.34 7.24 19.01
CA ARG A 670 -6.43 6.09 18.80
C ARG A 670 -5.59 6.28 17.56
N LEU A 671 -6.19 6.65 16.43
CA LEU A 671 -5.48 6.88 15.18
C LEU A 671 -4.48 8.05 15.28
N ALA A 672 -4.89 9.16 15.91
CA ALA A 672 -4.00 10.30 16.15
C ALA A 672 -2.78 9.92 16.99
N ARG A 673 -2.97 9.10 18.04
CA ARG A 673 -1.89 8.58 18.87
C ARG A 673 -0.96 7.65 18.11
N ALA A 674 -1.51 6.74 17.31
CA ALA A 674 -0.73 5.82 16.48
C ALA A 674 0.14 6.58 15.49
N ALA A 675 -0.38 7.60 14.80
CA ALA A 675 0.39 8.45 13.88
C ALA A 675 1.62 9.08 14.55
N ALA A 676 1.44 9.69 15.74
CA ALA A 676 2.55 10.27 16.49
C ALA A 676 3.66 9.26 16.83
N MET A 677 3.27 8.01 17.14
CA MET A 677 4.23 6.95 17.44
C MET A 677 5.01 6.54 16.22
N HIS A 678 4.37 6.46 15.05
CA HIS A 678 5.06 6.19 13.78
C HIS A 678 6.08 7.30 13.46
N PHE A 679 5.71 8.57 13.59
CA PHE A 679 6.63 9.69 13.32
C PHE A 679 7.84 9.66 14.26
N GLN A 680 7.63 9.47 15.56
CA GLN A 680 8.73 9.40 16.53
C GLN A 680 9.65 8.19 16.27
N ALA A 681 9.07 7.05 15.89
CA ALA A 681 9.84 5.84 15.59
C ALA A 681 10.79 6.03 14.40
N VAL A 682 10.35 6.70 13.31
CA VAL A 682 11.23 7.00 12.17
C VAL A 682 12.45 7.82 12.62
N ALA A 683 12.25 8.82 13.47
CA ALA A 683 13.33 9.63 14.00
C ALA A 683 14.30 8.81 14.86
N ASN A 684 13.78 8.01 15.79
CA ASN A 684 14.59 7.13 16.64
C ASN A 684 15.42 6.14 15.83
N GLN A 685 14.81 5.48 14.86
CA GLN A 685 15.46 4.49 14.00
C GLN A 685 16.55 5.13 13.14
N THR A 686 16.32 6.33 12.63
CA THR A 686 17.34 7.11 11.92
C THR A 686 18.53 7.41 12.80
N ARG A 687 18.31 7.91 14.02
CA ARG A 687 19.40 8.22 14.97
C ARG A 687 20.14 6.97 15.43
N PHE A 688 19.40 5.87 15.66
CA PHE A 688 20.01 4.57 15.99
C PHE A 688 20.96 4.10 14.89
N VAL A 689 20.52 4.09 13.62
CA VAL A 689 21.35 3.66 12.49
C VAL A 689 22.58 4.56 12.33
N LEU A 690 22.42 5.87 12.47
CA LEU A 690 23.54 6.83 12.43
C LEU A 690 24.58 6.55 13.50
N ALA A 691 24.14 6.41 14.77
CA ALA A 691 25.04 6.19 15.90
C ALA A 691 25.75 4.83 15.78
N ARG A 692 25.01 3.77 15.43
CA ARG A 692 25.57 2.43 15.19
C ARG A 692 26.64 2.46 14.09
N ASP A 693 26.31 3.07 12.94
CA ASP A 693 27.22 3.12 11.79
C ASP A 693 28.45 3.98 12.07
N ALA A 694 28.33 5.05 12.86
CA ALA A 694 29.46 5.86 13.29
C ALA A 694 30.42 5.08 14.20
N ILE A 695 29.89 4.29 15.14
CA ILE A 695 30.71 3.41 16.01
C ILE A 695 31.43 2.34 15.20
N ALA A 696 30.74 1.73 14.21
CA ALA A 696 31.27 0.64 13.40
C ALA A 696 32.22 1.08 12.28
N ASN A 697 32.38 2.39 12.02
CA ASN A 697 33.16 2.90 10.91
C ASN A 697 34.68 2.91 11.22
N PRO A 698 35.50 2.03 10.63
CA PRO A 698 36.93 1.97 10.92
C PRO A 698 37.72 3.18 10.42
N ALA A 699 37.20 3.93 9.43
CA ALA A 699 37.88 5.09 8.84
C ALA A 699 37.76 6.35 9.69
N SER A 700 36.80 6.43 10.59
CA SER A 700 36.53 7.56 11.48
C SER A 700 36.35 7.10 12.93
N ALA A 701 37.23 6.19 13.40
CA ALA A 701 37.14 5.66 14.76
C ALA A 701 36.89 6.78 15.79
N PRO A 702 35.69 6.84 16.40
CA PRO A 702 35.33 7.94 17.33
C PRO A 702 36.23 7.92 18.55
N SER A 703 36.49 9.10 19.12
CA SER A 703 37.15 9.19 20.43
C SER A 703 36.38 8.45 21.51
N PRO A 704 36.99 8.08 22.64
CA PRO A 704 36.25 7.45 23.74
C PRO A 704 35.02 8.26 24.17
N GLU A 705 35.14 9.57 24.32
CA GLU A 705 34.04 10.45 24.69
C GLU A 705 32.94 10.54 23.65
N GLU A 706 33.32 10.49 22.37
CA GLU A 706 32.35 10.47 21.27
C GLU A 706 31.64 9.11 21.18
N ARG A 707 32.37 8.02 21.42
CA ARG A 707 31.80 6.69 21.50
C ARG A 707 30.79 6.56 22.63
N ASP A 708 31.10 7.08 23.79
CA ASP A 708 30.16 7.08 24.94
C ASP A 708 28.91 7.89 24.66
N ARG A 709 29.04 9.04 23.97
CA ARG A 709 27.89 9.83 23.51
C ARG A 709 27.03 9.08 22.50
N LEU A 710 27.62 8.40 21.51
CA LEU A 710 26.91 7.59 20.53
C LEU A 710 26.21 6.40 21.18
N ARG A 711 26.84 5.73 22.16
CA ARG A 711 26.21 4.66 22.96
C ARG A 711 25.02 5.18 23.76
N ALA A 712 25.16 6.34 24.39
CA ALA A 712 24.05 6.99 25.09
C ALA A 712 22.89 7.33 24.15
N GLU A 713 23.17 7.77 22.94
CA GLU A 713 22.16 8.01 21.91
C GLU A 713 21.46 6.73 21.49
N ILE A 714 22.19 5.63 21.23
CA ILE A 714 21.63 4.30 20.96
C ILE A 714 20.69 3.87 22.08
N LYS A 715 21.16 3.96 23.34
CA LYS A 715 20.37 3.59 24.51
C LYS A 715 19.06 4.39 24.58
N ARG A 716 19.13 5.71 24.41
CA ARG A 716 17.98 6.61 24.41
C ARG A 716 16.97 6.21 23.32
N CYS A 717 17.45 5.90 22.09
CA CYS A 717 16.60 5.46 21.01
C CYS A 717 15.91 4.12 21.33
N LEU A 718 16.64 3.13 21.85
CA LEU A 718 16.11 1.84 22.22
C LEU A 718 15.05 1.92 23.34
N GLU A 719 15.30 2.72 24.38
CA GLU A 719 14.34 2.96 25.46
C GLU A 719 13.07 3.65 24.95
N SER A 720 13.21 4.63 24.06
CA SER A 720 12.07 5.28 23.39
C SER A 720 11.28 4.31 22.52
N GLU A 721 11.93 3.47 21.71
CA GLU A 721 11.28 2.46 20.88
C GLU A 721 10.51 1.43 21.72
N ILE A 722 11.02 1.03 22.88
CA ILE A 722 10.32 0.16 23.84
C ILE A 722 9.01 0.82 24.30
N ASP A 723 9.04 2.10 24.71
CA ASP A 723 7.81 2.82 25.13
C ASP A 723 6.81 2.92 23.98
N LEU A 724 7.27 3.31 22.79
CA LEU A 724 6.41 3.44 21.61
C LEU A 724 5.77 2.11 21.23
N ALA A 725 6.55 1.01 21.20
CA ALA A 725 6.06 -0.32 20.84
C ALA A 725 5.01 -0.82 21.86
N ARG A 726 5.23 -0.63 23.15
CA ARG A 726 4.25 -0.99 24.21
C ARG A 726 2.93 -0.22 24.08
N ARG A 727 3.02 1.08 23.81
CA ARG A 727 1.83 1.92 23.65
C ARG A 727 1.06 1.59 22.39
N LEU A 728 1.76 1.36 21.28
CA LEU A 728 1.13 0.99 20.02
C LEU A 728 0.54 -0.43 20.09
N PHE A 729 1.15 -1.35 20.86
CA PHE A 729 0.60 -2.67 21.13
C PHE A 729 -0.83 -2.58 21.69
N ARG A 730 -1.06 -1.76 22.71
CA ARG A 730 -2.39 -1.54 23.29
C ARG A 730 -3.38 -1.03 22.25
N LEU A 731 -3.00 -0.02 21.47
CA LEU A 731 -3.86 0.54 20.44
C LEU A 731 -4.19 -0.47 19.34
N SER A 732 -3.23 -1.29 18.93
CA SER A 732 -3.41 -2.31 17.91
C SER A 732 -4.26 -3.50 18.38
N GLN A 733 -4.30 -3.76 19.71
CA GLN A 733 -5.25 -4.72 20.29
C GLN A 733 -6.69 -4.20 20.27
N GLU A 734 -6.88 -2.89 20.46
CA GLU A 734 -8.20 -2.24 20.53
C GLU A 734 -8.80 -1.88 19.16
N ASP A 735 -7.97 -1.80 18.10
CA ASP A 735 -8.40 -1.35 16.78
C ASP A 735 -7.64 -2.11 15.68
N SER A 736 -8.35 -3.02 15.02
CA SER A 736 -7.79 -3.89 13.99
C SER A 736 -7.42 -3.18 12.69
N ARG A 737 -7.79 -1.89 12.53
CA ARG A 737 -7.39 -1.06 11.37
C ARG A 737 -5.95 -0.53 11.49
N ILE A 738 -5.40 -0.49 12.71
CA ILE A 738 -4.02 -0.03 12.95
C ILE A 738 -3.04 -1.06 12.40
N GLY A 739 -2.14 -0.61 11.55
CA GLY A 739 -1.15 -1.43 10.84
C GLY A 739 -1.64 -2.01 9.52
N PHE A 740 -2.91 -1.78 9.13
CA PHE A 740 -3.51 -2.36 7.92
C PHE A 740 -3.60 -1.36 6.77
N GLU A 741 -3.35 -1.87 5.56
CA GLU A 741 -3.62 -1.23 4.28
C GLU A 741 -4.08 -2.31 3.29
N PRO A 742 -5.12 -2.06 2.45
CA PRO A 742 -5.77 -3.11 1.64
C PRO A 742 -4.85 -3.90 0.71
N SER A 743 -3.91 -3.26 0.01
CA SER A 743 -3.02 -3.94 -0.95
C SER A 743 -1.78 -4.57 -0.31
N SER A 744 -1.40 -4.11 0.87
CA SER A 744 -0.24 -4.60 1.63
C SER A 744 -0.65 -5.46 2.82
N GLN A 745 -1.91 -5.44 3.18
CA GLN A 745 -2.48 -6.05 4.38
C GLN A 745 -1.77 -5.53 5.65
N TYR A 746 -1.56 -6.34 6.66
CA TYR A 746 -0.90 -5.87 7.87
C TYR A 746 0.61 -5.69 7.68
N PHE A 747 1.09 -4.47 7.88
CA PHE A 747 2.53 -4.20 8.05
C PHE A 747 3.04 -4.83 9.33
N TYR A 748 2.23 -4.83 10.38
CA TYR A 748 2.52 -5.46 11.67
C TYR A 748 1.24 -5.94 12.36
N LEU A 749 1.40 -6.96 13.17
CA LEU A 749 0.40 -7.48 14.11
C LEU A 749 0.81 -7.13 15.55
N PRO A 750 -0.07 -7.25 16.56
CA PRO A 750 0.31 -6.92 17.94
C PRO A 750 1.58 -7.61 18.45
N LEU A 751 1.81 -8.88 18.11
CA LEU A 751 3.01 -9.60 18.53
C LEU A 751 4.31 -9.10 17.91
N ASP A 752 4.26 -8.37 16.77
CA ASP A 752 5.45 -7.72 16.20
C ASP A 752 5.93 -6.54 17.07
N LEU A 753 5.00 -5.90 17.75
CA LEU A 753 5.31 -4.83 18.71
C LEU A 753 5.90 -5.38 20.01
N VAL A 754 5.47 -6.59 20.41
CA VAL A 754 6.12 -7.32 21.50
C VAL A 754 7.52 -7.77 21.08
N GLU A 755 7.67 -8.31 19.86
CA GLU A 755 8.98 -8.66 19.27
C GLU A 755 9.92 -7.47 19.25
N LYS A 756 9.42 -6.25 18.92
CA LYS A 756 10.23 -5.04 18.97
C LYS A 756 10.81 -4.76 20.36
N VAL A 757 10.03 -4.99 21.41
CA VAL A 757 10.54 -4.85 22.79
C VAL A 757 11.63 -5.88 23.07
N LEU A 758 11.45 -7.14 22.65
CA LEU A 758 12.48 -8.19 22.77
C LEU A 758 13.75 -7.80 22.01
N ASN A 759 13.60 -7.31 20.79
CA ASN A 759 14.71 -6.84 19.96
C ASN A 759 15.48 -5.69 20.61
N CYS A 760 14.78 -4.67 21.09
CA CYS A 760 15.42 -3.53 21.75
C CYS A 760 16.07 -3.92 23.09
N ARG A 761 15.47 -4.80 23.87
CA ARG A 761 16.05 -5.31 25.12
C ARG A 761 17.33 -6.09 24.86
N TRP A 762 17.30 -6.99 23.86
CA TRP A 762 18.49 -7.72 23.46
C TRP A 762 19.61 -6.77 23.04
N LEU A 763 19.30 -5.74 22.24
CA LEU A 763 20.28 -4.72 21.82
C LEU A 763 20.86 -3.92 23.00
N LEU A 764 20.03 -3.55 23.98
CA LEU A 764 20.51 -2.86 25.21
C LEU A 764 21.53 -3.67 25.99
N GLU A 765 21.38 -4.99 26.01
CA GLU A 765 22.30 -5.92 26.70
C GLU A 765 23.63 -6.12 25.92
N HIS A 766 23.65 -5.81 24.61
CA HIS A 766 24.78 -6.04 23.70
C HIS A 766 25.35 -4.73 23.11
N VAL A 767 24.98 -3.55 23.64
CA VAL A 767 25.50 -2.23 23.16
C VAL A 767 27.00 -2.08 23.40
N GLU A 768 27.56 -2.82 24.34
CA GLU A 768 28.98 -2.74 24.70
C GLU A 768 29.88 -3.63 23.81
N GLU A 769 29.31 -4.65 23.18
CA GLU A 769 29.98 -5.51 22.20
C GLU A 769 30.09 -4.83 20.81
#